data_a9cdd5157ba313c7a56d76f561d3d012
#
_entry.id   a9cdd5157ba313c7a56d76f561d3d012
#
_cell.length_a   1.000
_cell.length_b   1.000
_cell.length_c   1.000
_cell.angle_alpha   90.00
_cell.angle_beta   90.00
_cell.angle_gamma   90.00
#
_symmetry.space_group_name_H-M   'P 1'
#
loop_
_entity.id
_entity.type
_entity.pdbx_description
1 polymer ?
#
loop_
_entity_poly.entity_id
_entity_poly.type
_entity_poly.pdbx_seq_one_letter_code
_entity_poly.pdbx_strand_id
1 'polypeptide(L)'
;VNDQTTPRGTPAGTQSGTPLGLAIATAVARLRQDLSDATAPIVVVVPAGPNGVLTRRALADHGSFIRVWFDSPENLLRQQLPASFWRDHRPEPPGWRGPVLRRLVATLAETDSLGPHGRLLTGPGWQQPTDTALQRLESHGIDSAALQAAAAMTTVPRHVRHRLTLLATLLGALEQARADAGYASPADEGLAARSSLNVVGVGADAAVGAALCRGAVVVGDRELPRTVYEFMGAWLASRPAIHVRPPAQALVPHAPLGMAGLMAARHAPVIDVDTRSLPRALRRVQGHRDDGAGDGGRALAANSLDDSVELARTPDDVREATEAVREVRRAVARGVPLDRIAIALPDGRQRPALEEALARAVLPTTWLVGMAAAELPPARLLALAVEVALDDASTETFYALLTHPTLALRAALGPAALVGRGRWRRMLVPHRNARGLTRLLAALTAEAGSPSTTPVAATDSDEARVARAQQELREQEARTALLSTTTALQAALKTLAASGTIGDHARRWTAFLNRFVRPTEDRARLLAMLAPLTLHDAGPALDVVEGRLELTLLLEREVSRGALTERSLRVLAPMHLLGGEFDVVCVLGLSERRFPSKGSEDALLGDDVMAALSASLGVPLPDTTSHQALERRRFAAVVGAARRRLWLSVPALDFATERPTLASPFVLDVASSLLGKRVGYEALQTIPGLLCRRGSRARAFADVADNSLDRAEHTVVRAAAGDDDAIVALASHAHARGLLQLHRSMARAARGGALDAWTGLVSTAVVTLSGLDGTPVPVRTLVDLMTVPGDVAVRQLLRAFSLRRLSPQFGLLEPRHLTGLTEMAARHLVTPRADVEVDVDAVTKALVNAVWPELQADLARGAYSDGALERARPQVALLAQQLAERLHDWWMTAPPAPTPLRVDPGLPWVLAAPVGRLLDDGTGQFTLIDLQRTIKVRNAAGEALDTAIGAVAAETAGVAVTGLTVIELGTGRVGHSSLDDVKRGLRLLGAATDNARRGHFPLARSTILRLGGDRPSENGAS
;
A
#
# COMPACT_ATOMS: atom_id res chain seq x y z
N VAL A 1 -32.55 33.57 -37.84
CA VAL A 1 -32.00 34.92 -37.92
C VAL A 1 -30.49 34.75 -37.98
N ASN A 2 -29.96 35.03 -39.20
CA ASN A 2 -28.53 35.08 -39.50
C ASN A 2 -27.82 36.13 -38.66
N ASP A 3 -26.70 35.80 -38.08
CA ASP A 3 -25.60 36.76 -37.92
C ASP A 3 -24.26 36.06 -38.10
N GLN A 4 -23.62 36.41 -39.21
CA GLN A 4 -22.27 36.03 -39.55
C GLN A 4 -21.31 36.91 -38.74
N THR A 5 -20.71 36.38 -37.70
CA THR A 5 -19.51 36.98 -37.12
C THR A 5 -18.30 36.13 -37.55
N THR A 6 -17.54 36.68 -38.44
CA THR A 6 -16.18 36.27 -38.85
C THR A 6 -15.34 35.91 -37.63
N PRO A 7 -14.64 34.78 -37.65
CA PRO A 7 -13.68 34.44 -36.58
C PRO A 7 -12.49 35.40 -36.65
N ARG A 8 -12.30 36.21 -35.63
CA ARG A 8 -11.07 36.97 -35.40
C ARG A 8 -9.88 36.01 -35.42
N GLY A 9 -8.92 36.29 -36.27
CA GLY A 9 -7.71 35.55 -36.45
C GLY A 9 -7.01 35.30 -35.13
N THR A 10 -6.74 34.01 -34.86
CA THR A 10 -5.85 33.58 -33.82
C THR A 10 -4.48 34.22 -34.06
N PRO A 11 -3.85 34.85 -33.06
CA PRO A 11 -2.47 35.30 -33.24
C PRO A 11 -1.60 34.08 -33.56
N ALA A 12 -0.86 34.16 -34.64
CA ALA A 12 0.15 33.20 -35.03
C ALA A 12 1.27 33.23 -33.99
N GLY A 13 1.01 32.58 -32.83
CA GLY A 13 2.04 32.14 -31.90
C GLY A 13 2.75 30.99 -32.56
N THR A 14 3.99 31.20 -32.93
CA THR A 14 4.92 30.17 -33.35
C THR A 14 4.80 28.95 -32.43
N GLN A 15 4.14 27.89 -32.91
CA GLN A 15 4.22 26.56 -32.30
C GLN A 15 5.66 26.09 -32.53
N SER A 16 6.58 26.49 -31.65
CA SER A 16 7.91 25.85 -31.58
C SER A 16 7.66 24.42 -31.12
N GLY A 17 7.84 23.49 -32.04
CA GLY A 17 7.75 22.09 -31.74
C GLY A 17 8.68 21.67 -30.57
N THR A 18 8.48 20.48 -30.02
CA THR A 18 9.21 20.05 -28.82
C THR A 18 10.67 19.73 -29.13
N PRO A 19 11.65 20.04 -28.28
CA PRO A 19 13.07 19.74 -28.51
C PRO A 19 13.37 18.26 -28.79
N LEU A 20 12.67 17.33 -28.12
CA LEU A 20 12.79 15.90 -28.39
C LEU A 20 12.28 15.56 -29.80
N GLY A 21 11.12 16.08 -30.15
CA GLY A 21 10.56 15.91 -31.51
C GLY A 21 11.48 16.41 -32.57
N LEU A 22 12.12 17.58 -32.35
CA LEU A 22 13.13 18.15 -33.26
C LEU A 22 14.36 17.23 -33.37
N ALA A 23 14.86 16.71 -32.26
CA ALA A 23 15.99 15.78 -32.26
C ALA A 23 15.69 14.50 -33.04
N ILE A 24 14.48 13.92 -32.87
CA ILE A 24 14.05 12.74 -33.62
C ILE A 24 13.86 13.09 -35.09
N ALA A 25 13.26 14.22 -35.45
CA ALA A 25 13.10 14.69 -36.83
C ALA A 25 14.46 14.85 -37.52
N THR A 26 15.42 15.44 -36.81
CA THR A 26 16.81 15.60 -37.29
C THR A 26 17.47 14.26 -37.51
N ALA A 27 17.31 13.29 -36.59
CA ALA A 27 17.84 11.94 -36.74
C ALA A 27 17.23 11.21 -37.94
N VAL A 28 15.93 11.30 -38.16
CA VAL A 28 15.25 10.72 -39.33
C VAL A 28 15.76 11.35 -40.64
N ALA A 29 15.87 12.69 -40.68
CA ALA A 29 16.38 13.40 -41.86
C ALA A 29 17.82 12.98 -42.17
N ARG A 30 18.70 12.91 -41.19
CA ARG A 30 20.09 12.49 -41.34
C ARG A 30 20.20 11.06 -41.85
N LEU A 31 19.44 10.10 -41.26
CA LEU A 31 19.43 8.71 -41.75
C LEU A 31 18.97 8.61 -43.21
N ARG A 32 17.97 9.37 -43.61
CA ARG A 32 17.50 9.41 -45.00
C ARG A 32 18.55 9.96 -45.98
N GLN A 33 19.30 10.96 -45.51
CA GLN A 33 20.42 11.50 -46.26
C GLN A 33 21.53 10.44 -46.40
N ASP A 34 21.90 9.78 -45.28
CA ASP A 34 22.92 8.72 -45.30
C ASP A 34 22.53 7.53 -46.21
N LEU A 35 21.22 7.21 -46.25
CA LEU A 35 20.65 6.18 -47.12
C LEU A 35 20.42 6.64 -48.57
N SER A 36 20.65 7.91 -48.88
CA SER A 36 20.37 8.52 -50.19
C SER A 36 18.92 8.30 -50.66
N ASP A 37 17.97 8.24 -49.74
CA ASP A 37 16.55 7.97 -50.02
C ASP A 37 15.68 8.79 -49.06
N ALA A 38 15.08 9.87 -49.55
CA ALA A 38 14.26 10.80 -48.79
C ALA A 38 12.99 10.15 -48.20
N THR A 39 12.60 8.99 -48.73
CA THR A 39 11.43 8.24 -48.32
C THR A 39 11.80 6.93 -47.63
N ALA A 40 13.07 6.71 -47.35
CA ALA A 40 13.52 5.48 -46.69
C ALA A 40 12.67 5.17 -45.41
N PRO A 41 12.24 3.94 -45.28
CA PRO A 41 11.49 3.51 -44.13
C PRO A 41 12.40 3.46 -42.90
N ILE A 42 12.03 4.21 -41.85
CA ILE A 42 12.76 4.35 -40.60
C ILE A 42 11.90 3.87 -39.45
N VAL A 43 12.49 3.13 -38.53
CA VAL A 43 11.82 2.80 -37.25
C VAL A 43 12.40 3.65 -36.11
N VAL A 44 11.52 4.21 -35.30
CA VAL A 44 11.85 4.85 -34.03
C VAL A 44 11.63 3.81 -32.92
N VAL A 45 12.74 3.33 -32.37
CA VAL A 45 12.74 2.32 -31.31
C VAL A 45 12.52 3.03 -29.96
N VAL A 46 11.44 2.71 -29.33
CA VAL A 46 10.99 3.31 -28.06
C VAL A 46 10.64 2.20 -27.08
N PRO A 47 10.62 2.46 -25.76
CA PRO A 47 10.08 1.50 -24.80
C PRO A 47 8.62 1.14 -25.11
N ALA A 48 8.20 -0.07 -24.74
CA ALA A 48 6.81 -0.50 -24.92
C ALA A 48 5.83 0.35 -24.09
N GLY A 49 4.55 0.36 -24.47
CA GLY A 49 3.47 1.03 -23.75
C GLY A 49 3.33 2.52 -24.09
N PRO A 50 3.04 3.39 -23.10
CA PRO A 50 2.72 4.80 -23.33
C PRO A 50 3.82 5.62 -24.00
N ASN A 51 5.07 5.21 -23.81
CA ASN A 51 6.26 5.91 -24.34
C ASN A 51 6.20 6.07 -25.86
N GLY A 52 5.82 5.03 -26.58
CA GLY A 52 5.70 5.08 -28.03
C GLY A 52 4.70 6.13 -28.52
N VAL A 53 3.58 6.29 -27.81
CA VAL A 53 2.55 7.29 -28.13
C VAL A 53 3.04 8.71 -27.82
N LEU A 54 3.71 8.90 -26.68
CA LEU A 54 4.25 10.20 -26.28
C LEU A 54 5.35 10.66 -27.23
N THR A 55 6.26 9.76 -27.62
CA THR A 55 7.33 10.05 -28.56
C THR A 55 6.79 10.34 -29.98
N ARG A 56 5.78 9.58 -30.42
CA ARG A 56 5.09 9.84 -31.71
C ARG A 56 4.45 11.22 -31.72
N ARG A 57 3.81 11.61 -30.61
CA ARG A 57 3.21 12.94 -30.46
C ARG A 57 4.28 14.04 -30.54
N ALA A 58 5.41 13.87 -29.82
CA ALA A 58 6.51 14.81 -29.88
C ALA A 58 7.02 15.03 -31.31
N LEU A 59 7.14 13.95 -32.10
CA LEU A 59 7.52 14.05 -33.50
C LEU A 59 6.43 14.71 -34.36
N ALA A 60 5.17 14.44 -34.11
CA ALA A 60 4.04 14.98 -34.88
C ALA A 60 3.92 16.50 -34.76
N ASP A 61 4.39 17.11 -33.67
CA ASP A 61 4.48 18.56 -33.50
C ASP A 61 5.45 19.22 -34.53
N HIS A 62 6.31 18.43 -35.19
CA HIS A 62 7.28 18.91 -36.20
C HIS A 62 6.89 18.62 -37.67
N GLY A 63 5.70 18.09 -37.90
CA GLY A 63 5.17 17.86 -39.24
C GLY A 63 4.74 16.42 -39.51
N SER A 64 4.43 16.12 -40.75
CA SER A 64 4.03 14.77 -41.18
C SER A 64 5.23 13.99 -41.68
N PHE A 65 5.42 12.79 -41.13
CA PHE A 65 6.52 11.91 -41.52
C PHE A 65 5.98 10.65 -42.21
N ILE A 66 6.27 10.49 -43.46
CA ILE A 66 5.90 9.32 -44.28
C ILE A 66 6.87 8.17 -43.94
N ARG A 67 6.36 6.93 -43.80
CA ARG A 67 7.14 5.70 -43.59
C ARG A 67 8.07 5.77 -42.36
N VAL A 68 7.58 6.38 -41.27
CA VAL A 68 8.20 6.32 -39.94
C VAL A 68 7.33 5.50 -39.02
N TRP A 69 7.86 4.42 -38.49
CA TRP A 69 7.19 3.54 -37.54
C TRP A 69 7.73 3.73 -36.11
N PHE A 70 6.93 3.44 -35.13
CA PHE A 70 7.32 3.43 -33.71
C PHE A 70 7.10 2.04 -33.18
N ASP A 71 8.15 1.42 -32.67
CA ASP A 71 8.03 0.08 -32.13
C ASP A 71 8.97 -0.17 -30.93
N SER A 72 8.66 -1.20 -30.15
CA SER A 72 9.53 -1.63 -29.05
C SER A 72 10.47 -2.75 -29.49
N PRO A 73 11.61 -2.92 -28.79
CA PRO A 73 12.53 -4.02 -29.05
C PRO A 73 11.88 -5.40 -29.03
N GLU A 74 10.96 -5.63 -28.07
CA GLU A 74 10.24 -6.88 -27.90
C GLU A 74 9.28 -7.14 -29.07
N ASN A 75 8.60 -6.11 -29.55
CA ASN A 75 7.73 -6.22 -30.71
C ASN A 75 8.53 -6.45 -32.01
N LEU A 76 9.66 -5.76 -32.17
CA LEU A 76 10.57 -5.98 -33.29
C LEU A 76 11.03 -7.43 -33.34
N LEU A 77 11.40 -8.01 -32.19
CA LEU A 77 11.75 -9.43 -32.09
C LEU A 77 10.61 -10.33 -32.58
N ARG A 78 9.39 -10.13 -32.08
CA ARG A 78 8.23 -10.94 -32.46
C ARG A 78 7.87 -10.83 -33.93
N GLN A 79 8.03 -9.66 -34.54
CA GLN A 79 7.77 -9.46 -35.96
C GLN A 79 8.81 -10.17 -36.85
N GLN A 80 9.95 -10.54 -36.31
CA GLN A 80 10.99 -11.30 -37.05
C GLN A 80 10.84 -12.82 -36.91
N LEU A 81 9.89 -13.29 -36.11
CA LEU A 81 9.64 -14.72 -36.00
C LEU A 81 9.07 -15.28 -37.32
N PRO A 82 9.64 -16.35 -37.88
CA PRO A 82 9.15 -16.92 -39.13
C PRO A 82 7.77 -17.57 -38.90
N ALA A 83 6.92 -17.55 -39.91
CA ALA A 83 5.59 -18.15 -39.85
C ALA A 83 5.60 -19.66 -39.49
N SER A 84 6.71 -20.36 -39.88
CA SER A 84 6.94 -21.75 -39.47
C SER A 84 7.07 -21.93 -37.98
N PHE A 85 7.65 -20.95 -37.26
CA PHE A 85 7.81 -21.04 -35.83
C PHE A 85 6.47 -21.27 -35.09
N TRP A 86 5.43 -20.52 -35.46
CA TRP A 86 4.08 -20.66 -34.86
C TRP A 86 3.27 -21.84 -35.39
N ARG A 87 3.77 -22.55 -36.40
CA ARG A 87 3.19 -23.85 -36.78
C ARG A 87 3.68 -24.96 -35.88
N ASP A 88 4.93 -24.86 -35.45
CA ASP A 88 5.60 -25.87 -34.62
C ASP A 88 5.44 -25.60 -33.12
N HIS A 89 5.20 -24.36 -32.73
CA HIS A 89 5.07 -23.91 -31.36
C HIS A 89 3.77 -23.10 -31.13
N ARG A 90 3.23 -23.19 -29.94
CA ARG A 90 2.12 -22.33 -29.52
C ARG A 90 2.62 -21.37 -28.42
N PRO A 91 2.03 -20.17 -28.31
CA PRO A 91 2.31 -19.33 -27.15
C PRO A 91 1.82 -20.01 -25.86
N GLU A 92 2.60 -19.92 -24.79
CA GLU A 92 2.19 -20.42 -23.48
C GLU A 92 0.89 -19.71 -23.03
N PRO A 93 -0.20 -20.46 -22.73
CA PRO A 93 -1.45 -19.84 -22.38
C PRO A 93 -1.39 -19.19 -20.99
N PRO A 94 -2.05 -18.04 -20.81
CA PRO A 94 -2.14 -17.39 -19.50
C PRO A 94 -2.72 -18.36 -18.45
N GLY A 95 -2.07 -18.46 -17.27
CA GLY A 95 -2.54 -19.31 -16.18
C GLY A 95 -2.16 -20.79 -16.27
N TRP A 96 -1.48 -21.24 -17.35
CA TRP A 96 -0.98 -22.61 -17.45
C TRP A 96 0.18 -22.90 -16.48
N ARG A 97 1.09 -21.96 -16.37
CA ARG A 97 2.38 -22.12 -15.69
C ARG A 97 2.24 -22.34 -14.19
N GLY A 98 1.41 -21.56 -13.49
CA GLY A 98 1.26 -21.64 -12.04
C GLY A 98 0.85 -23.03 -11.53
N PRO A 99 -0.27 -23.60 -12.04
CA PRO A 99 -0.70 -24.95 -11.69
C PRO A 99 0.32 -26.06 -12.04
N VAL A 100 0.96 -25.93 -13.21
CA VAL A 100 1.98 -26.90 -13.65
C VAL A 100 3.20 -26.84 -12.73
N LEU A 101 3.72 -25.65 -12.45
CA LEU A 101 4.86 -25.48 -11.56
C LEU A 101 4.59 -26.03 -10.15
N ARG A 102 3.40 -25.81 -9.59
CA ARG A 102 3.01 -26.39 -8.30
C ARG A 102 3.07 -27.90 -8.31
N ARG A 103 2.53 -28.53 -9.35
CA ARG A 103 2.55 -29.98 -9.48
C ARG A 103 3.97 -30.50 -9.62
N LEU A 104 4.79 -29.84 -10.44
CA LEU A 104 6.20 -30.19 -10.60
C LEU A 104 6.96 -30.09 -9.27
N VAL A 105 6.80 -28.99 -8.53
CA VAL A 105 7.42 -28.80 -7.21
C VAL A 105 6.98 -29.89 -6.23
N ALA A 106 5.69 -30.23 -6.19
CA ALA A 106 5.18 -31.31 -5.32
C ALA A 106 5.82 -32.66 -5.67
N THR A 107 5.79 -33.05 -6.94
CA THR A 107 6.35 -34.32 -7.42
C THR A 107 7.86 -34.42 -7.18
N LEU A 108 8.60 -33.34 -7.46
CA LEU A 108 10.05 -33.30 -7.25
C LEU A 108 10.44 -33.30 -5.76
N ALA A 109 9.58 -32.70 -4.92
CA ALA A 109 9.76 -32.73 -3.46
C ALA A 109 9.50 -34.15 -2.85
N GLU A 110 8.50 -34.86 -3.39
CA GLU A 110 8.19 -36.25 -3.01
C GLU A 110 9.34 -37.22 -3.36
N THR A 111 10.01 -37.01 -4.48
CA THR A 111 11.16 -37.79 -4.95
C THR A 111 12.49 -37.33 -4.37
N ASP A 112 12.50 -36.35 -3.46
CA ASP A 112 13.67 -35.66 -2.88
C ASP A 112 14.67 -35.11 -3.93
N SER A 113 14.20 -34.90 -5.15
CA SER A 113 15.03 -34.41 -6.27
C SER A 113 15.41 -32.92 -6.11
N LEU A 114 14.71 -32.16 -5.24
CA LEU A 114 15.00 -30.76 -4.93
C LEU A 114 15.96 -30.60 -3.73
N GLY A 115 16.43 -31.73 -3.14
CA GLY A 115 17.32 -31.71 -1.98
C GLY A 115 16.65 -31.11 -0.71
N PRO A 116 17.47 -30.70 0.28
CA PRO A 116 16.99 -30.39 1.63
C PRO A 116 16.01 -29.22 1.69
N HIS A 117 15.99 -28.36 0.66
CA HIS A 117 15.10 -27.19 0.60
C HIS A 117 13.81 -27.44 -0.22
N GLY A 118 13.68 -28.58 -0.87
CA GLY A 118 12.53 -28.90 -1.73
C GLY A 118 11.17 -28.78 -1.02
N ARG A 119 11.10 -29.27 0.23
CA ARG A 119 9.89 -29.19 1.04
C ARG A 119 9.45 -27.78 1.38
N LEU A 120 10.36 -26.80 1.41
CA LEU A 120 10.00 -25.39 1.65
C LEU A 120 9.24 -24.81 0.45
N LEU A 121 9.60 -25.22 -0.76
CA LEU A 121 8.99 -24.72 -1.99
C LEU A 121 7.53 -25.18 -2.18
N THR A 122 7.10 -26.24 -1.50
CA THR A 122 5.70 -26.69 -1.52
C THR A 122 4.78 -25.75 -0.73
N GLY A 123 5.35 -24.88 0.12
CA GLY A 123 4.57 -23.88 0.88
C GLY A 123 3.96 -22.81 -0.02
N PRO A 124 2.73 -22.34 0.27
CA PRO A 124 2.01 -21.38 -0.58
C PRO A 124 2.74 -20.05 -0.77
N GLY A 125 3.59 -19.64 0.19
CA GLY A 125 4.38 -18.41 0.09
C GLY A 125 5.58 -18.49 -0.87
N TRP A 126 5.98 -19.67 -1.32
CA TRP A 126 7.12 -19.85 -2.22
C TRP A 126 6.76 -19.95 -3.70
N GLN A 127 5.48 -20.14 -4.01
CA GLN A 127 5.05 -20.35 -5.39
C GLN A 127 5.35 -19.14 -6.29
N GLN A 128 4.95 -17.94 -5.86
CA GLN A 128 5.18 -16.72 -6.62
C GLN A 128 6.67 -16.36 -6.71
N PRO A 129 7.46 -16.38 -5.63
CA PRO A 129 8.92 -16.20 -5.75
C PRO A 129 9.59 -17.20 -6.69
N THR A 130 9.20 -18.47 -6.65
CA THR A 130 9.74 -19.50 -7.55
C THR A 130 9.40 -19.21 -9.00
N ASP A 131 8.15 -18.90 -9.30
CA ASP A 131 7.72 -18.53 -10.66
C ASP A 131 8.42 -17.28 -11.18
N THR A 132 8.53 -16.25 -10.35
CA THR A 132 9.24 -15.00 -10.69
C THR A 132 10.72 -15.27 -10.99
N ALA A 133 11.39 -16.08 -10.18
CA ALA A 133 12.78 -16.45 -10.39
C ALA A 133 12.98 -17.21 -11.71
N LEU A 134 12.13 -18.18 -12.00
CA LEU A 134 12.21 -18.94 -13.25
C LEU A 134 11.89 -18.04 -14.48
N GLN A 135 10.88 -17.18 -14.41
CA GLN A 135 10.57 -16.21 -15.48
C GLN A 135 11.74 -15.26 -15.75
N ARG A 136 12.42 -14.81 -14.69
CA ARG A 136 13.60 -13.97 -14.82
C ARG A 136 14.75 -14.68 -15.54
N LEU A 137 15.02 -15.95 -15.18
CA LEU A 137 16.03 -16.79 -15.88
C LEU A 137 15.68 -16.93 -17.36
N GLU A 138 14.47 -17.34 -17.67
CA GLU A 138 14.01 -17.54 -19.05
C GLU A 138 14.03 -16.26 -19.88
N SER A 139 13.66 -15.11 -19.29
CA SER A 139 13.73 -13.83 -20.01
C SER A 139 15.16 -13.46 -20.42
N HIS A 140 16.15 -13.95 -19.66
CA HIS A 140 17.57 -13.79 -20.02
C HIS A 140 18.09 -14.96 -20.88
N GLY A 141 17.23 -15.88 -21.33
CA GLY A 141 17.63 -17.04 -22.13
C GLY A 141 18.54 -18.00 -21.37
N ILE A 142 18.36 -18.11 -20.07
CA ILE A 142 19.06 -19.05 -19.20
C ILE A 142 18.19 -20.29 -19.09
N ASP A 143 18.68 -21.40 -19.62
CA ASP A 143 18.07 -22.71 -19.58
C ASP A 143 18.62 -23.57 -18.41
N SER A 144 18.06 -24.76 -18.25
CA SER A 144 18.51 -25.70 -17.23
C SER A 144 19.96 -26.18 -17.42
N ALA A 145 20.42 -26.25 -18.67
CA ALA A 145 21.79 -26.63 -19.00
C ALA A 145 22.79 -25.54 -18.58
N ALA A 146 22.48 -24.27 -18.83
CA ALA A 146 23.32 -23.14 -18.40
C ALA A 146 23.43 -23.08 -16.86
N LEU A 147 22.34 -23.36 -16.13
CA LEU A 147 22.34 -23.45 -14.66
C LEU A 147 23.22 -24.61 -14.17
N GLN A 148 23.16 -25.79 -14.82
CA GLN A 148 24.02 -26.95 -14.49
C GLN A 148 25.49 -26.63 -14.75
N ALA A 149 25.80 -25.98 -15.91
CA ALA A 149 27.16 -25.56 -16.24
C ALA A 149 27.72 -24.59 -15.19
N ALA A 150 26.93 -23.61 -14.75
CA ALA A 150 27.31 -22.68 -13.68
C ALA A 150 27.53 -23.42 -12.35
N ALA A 151 26.67 -24.37 -12.00
CA ALA A 151 26.78 -25.16 -10.78
C ALA A 151 28.05 -26.06 -10.79
N ALA A 152 28.51 -26.48 -11.96
CA ALA A 152 29.71 -27.31 -12.12
C ALA A 152 31.04 -26.55 -11.95
N MET A 153 31.03 -25.22 -11.98
CA MET A 153 32.22 -24.38 -11.82
C MET A 153 32.84 -24.57 -10.42
N THR A 154 34.13 -24.82 -10.37
CA THR A 154 34.89 -25.07 -9.12
C THR A 154 34.93 -23.84 -8.20
N THR A 155 34.80 -22.63 -8.76
CA THR A 155 34.83 -21.33 -8.05
C THR A 155 33.52 -21.02 -7.33
N VAL A 156 32.44 -21.76 -7.62
CA VAL A 156 31.12 -21.49 -7.05
C VAL A 156 31.00 -22.07 -5.65
N PRO A 157 30.62 -21.29 -4.62
CA PRO A 157 30.42 -21.74 -3.25
C PRO A 157 29.35 -22.85 -3.16
N ARG A 158 29.47 -23.74 -2.16
CA ARG A 158 28.58 -24.90 -2.01
C ARG A 158 27.09 -24.51 -1.92
N HIS A 159 26.76 -23.47 -1.17
CA HIS A 159 25.39 -23.01 -1.00
C HIS A 159 24.80 -22.43 -2.31
N VAL A 160 25.60 -21.72 -3.11
CA VAL A 160 25.19 -21.23 -4.43
C VAL A 160 24.98 -22.38 -5.40
N ARG A 161 25.90 -23.38 -5.37
CA ARG A 161 25.78 -24.57 -6.19
C ARG A 161 24.48 -25.32 -5.92
N HIS A 162 24.10 -25.48 -4.64
CA HIS A 162 22.83 -26.11 -4.28
C HIS A 162 21.64 -25.37 -4.85
N ARG A 163 21.62 -24.02 -4.78
CA ARG A 163 20.53 -23.20 -5.38
C ARG A 163 20.52 -23.33 -6.90
N LEU A 164 21.66 -23.26 -7.56
CA LEU A 164 21.75 -23.45 -9.02
C LEU A 164 21.24 -24.83 -9.43
N THR A 165 21.61 -25.89 -8.73
CA THR A 165 21.12 -27.25 -9.01
C THR A 165 19.62 -27.36 -8.80
N LEU A 166 19.08 -26.79 -7.72
CA LEU A 166 17.64 -26.75 -7.46
C LEU A 166 16.89 -26.02 -8.60
N LEU A 167 17.37 -24.84 -8.98
CA LEU A 167 16.77 -24.06 -10.07
C LEU A 167 16.90 -24.80 -11.41
N ALA A 168 18.02 -25.47 -11.68
CA ALA A 168 18.20 -26.29 -12.88
C ALA A 168 17.22 -27.45 -12.96
N THR A 169 16.98 -28.13 -11.84
CA THR A 169 16.01 -29.22 -11.76
C THR A 169 14.58 -28.74 -12.02
N LEU A 170 14.20 -27.63 -11.37
CA LEU A 170 12.87 -27.05 -11.57
C LEU A 170 12.66 -26.51 -12.98
N LEU A 171 13.64 -25.78 -13.51
CA LEU A 171 13.57 -25.23 -14.85
C LEU A 171 13.54 -26.34 -15.91
N GLY A 172 14.38 -27.36 -15.77
CA GLY A 172 14.39 -28.49 -16.68
C GLY A 172 13.08 -29.28 -16.70
N ALA A 173 12.46 -29.48 -15.53
CA ALA A 173 11.13 -30.08 -15.46
C ALA A 173 10.05 -29.20 -16.13
N LEU A 174 10.13 -27.86 -15.98
CA LEU A 174 9.23 -26.92 -16.62
C LEU A 174 9.45 -26.86 -18.15
N GLU A 175 10.71 -26.87 -18.61
CA GLU A 175 11.09 -26.95 -20.02
C GLU A 175 10.50 -28.20 -20.67
N GLN A 176 10.64 -29.35 -20.00
CA GLN A 176 10.07 -30.62 -20.49
C GLN A 176 8.54 -30.56 -20.56
N ALA A 177 7.88 -30.08 -19.49
CA ALA A 177 6.43 -29.95 -19.48
C ALA A 177 5.91 -28.99 -20.58
N ARG A 178 6.69 -27.95 -20.89
CA ARG A 178 6.38 -27.00 -21.96
C ARG A 178 6.56 -27.65 -23.33
N ALA A 179 7.65 -28.37 -23.55
CA ALA A 179 7.93 -29.11 -24.78
C ALA A 179 6.83 -30.17 -25.06
N ASP A 180 6.44 -30.93 -24.02
CA ASP A 180 5.37 -31.92 -24.11
C ASP A 180 4.01 -31.28 -24.50
N ALA A 181 3.78 -30.03 -24.05
CA ALA A 181 2.59 -29.26 -24.39
C ALA A 181 2.68 -28.51 -25.74
N GLY A 182 3.87 -28.49 -26.38
CA GLY A 182 4.10 -27.78 -27.64
C GLY A 182 4.13 -26.25 -27.48
N TYR A 183 4.55 -25.72 -26.32
CA TYR A 183 4.65 -24.28 -26.07
C TYR A 183 6.08 -23.75 -26.27
N ALA A 184 6.20 -22.51 -26.80
CA ALA A 184 7.47 -21.82 -26.95
C ALA A 184 7.95 -21.18 -25.65
N SER A 185 9.26 -21.19 -25.41
CA SER A 185 9.90 -20.37 -24.39
C SER A 185 10.37 -19.02 -24.96
N PRO A 186 10.61 -18.00 -24.09
CA PRO A 186 11.23 -16.75 -24.52
C PRO A 186 12.62 -16.93 -25.15
N ALA A 187 13.35 -17.97 -24.74
CA ALA A 187 14.64 -18.34 -25.34
C ALA A 187 14.47 -18.84 -26.78
N ASP A 188 13.46 -19.68 -27.02
CA ASP A 188 13.14 -20.19 -28.35
C ASP A 188 12.75 -19.05 -29.31
N GLU A 189 11.89 -18.11 -28.84
CA GLU A 189 11.52 -16.92 -29.59
C GLU A 189 12.77 -16.09 -29.97
N GLY A 190 13.66 -15.83 -29.00
CA GLY A 190 14.89 -15.06 -29.22
C GLY A 190 15.85 -15.73 -30.21
N LEU A 191 16.03 -17.05 -30.12
CA LEU A 191 16.88 -17.82 -31.01
C LEU A 191 16.28 -17.85 -32.43
N ALA A 192 15.00 -18.14 -32.58
CA ALA A 192 14.33 -18.18 -33.87
C ALA A 192 14.36 -16.82 -34.60
N ALA A 193 14.09 -15.72 -33.84
CA ALA A 193 14.14 -14.38 -34.40
C ALA A 193 15.56 -14.00 -34.87
N ARG A 194 16.62 -14.37 -34.13
CA ARG A 194 18.02 -14.15 -34.55
C ARG A 194 18.41 -14.98 -35.76
N SER A 195 18.00 -16.23 -35.80
CA SER A 195 18.28 -17.14 -36.90
C SER A 195 17.63 -16.64 -38.20
N SER A 196 16.44 -16.05 -38.13
CA SER A 196 15.73 -15.48 -39.28
C SER A 196 16.45 -14.26 -39.88
N LEU A 197 17.24 -13.51 -39.09
CA LEU A 197 18.03 -12.40 -39.57
C LEU A 197 19.18 -12.84 -40.51
N ASN A 198 19.68 -14.06 -40.35
CA ASN A 198 20.76 -14.61 -41.15
C ASN A 198 20.29 -15.20 -42.49
N VAL A 199 18.98 -15.39 -42.65
CA VAL A 199 18.36 -15.92 -43.87
C VAL A 199 17.96 -14.74 -44.77
N VAL A 200 18.95 -13.93 -45.19
CA VAL A 200 18.73 -12.83 -46.13
C VAL A 200 18.62 -13.40 -47.55
N GLY A 201 17.43 -13.52 -48.06
CA GLY A 201 17.22 -13.76 -49.48
C GLY A 201 15.98 -14.46 -49.98
N VAL A 202 15.07 -14.93 -49.12
CA VAL A 202 13.92 -15.67 -49.65
C VAL A 202 12.63 -15.33 -48.92
N GLY A 203 11.65 -14.82 -49.68
CA GLY A 203 10.25 -14.92 -49.31
C GLY A 203 9.59 -13.58 -49.01
N ALA A 204 8.89 -13.08 -50.02
CA ALA A 204 8.06 -11.88 -49.94
C ALA A 204 6.83 -12.02 -49.02
N ASP A 205 6.71 -13.10 -48.24
CA ASP A 205 5.56 -13.39 -47.37
C ASP A 205 5.77 -13.01 -45.94
N ALA A 206 6.94 -12.56 -45.52
CA ALA A 206 7.22 -12.11 -44.19
C ALA A 206 7.36 -10.60 -44.14
N ALA A 207 6.49 -9.99 -43.41
CA ALA A 207 6.65 -8.69 -42.78
C ALA A 207 6.07 -7.47 -43.52
N VAL A 208 4.93 -7.15 -42.98
CA VAL A 208 4.36 -5.80 -42.95
C VAL A 208 5.03 -5.05 -41.82
N GLY A 209 5.58 -3.85 -42.01
CA GLY A 209 6.03 -2.98 -40.92
C GLY A 209 7.56 -2.87 -40.75
N ALA A 210 8.04 -3.11 -39.56
CA ALA A 210 9.42 -2.84 -39.14
C ALA A 210 10.51 -3.67 -39.87
N ALA A 211 10.18 -4.82 -40.43
CA ALA A 211 11.11 -5.62 -41.24
C ALA A 211 11.58 -4.92 -42.52
N LEU A 212 10.76 -4.00 -43.04
CA LEU A 212 11.09 -3.17 -44.20
C LEU A 212 11.98 -1.97 -43.86
N CYS A 213 12.22 -1.70 -42.55
CA CYS A 213 12.96 -0.54 -42.11
C CYS A 213 14.43 -0.64 -42.50
N ARG A 214 14.94 0.41 -43.18
CA ARG A 214 16.32 0.54 -43.63
C ARG A 214 17.23 1.23 -42.63
N GLY A 215 16.65 1.95 -41.64
CA GLY A 215 17.40 2.63 -40.59
C GLY A 215 16.63 2.70 -39.31
N ALA A 216 17.30 2.97 -38.20
CA ALA A 216 16.74 3.04 -36.87
C ALA A 216 17.10 4.30 -36.10
N VAL A 217 16.14 4.91 -35.40
CA VAL A 217 16.35 5.93 -34.38
C VAL A 217 16.07 5.32 -33.05
N VAL A 218 17.05 5.25 -32.16
CA VAL A 218 16.88 4.71 -30.80
C VAL A 218 16.71 5.86 -29.82
N VAL A 219 15.59 5.89 -29.05
CA VAL A 219 15.30 6.97 -28.12
C VAL A 219 15.53 6.50 -26.68
N GLY A 220 16.48 7.16 -26.00
CA GLY A 220 16.78 6.91 -24.61
C GLY A 220 17.54 5.61 -24.33
N ASP A 221 17.65 5.29 -23.03
CA ASP A 221 18.29 4.07 -22.54
C ASP A 221 17.31 3.24 -21.71
N ARG A 222 17.13 1.99 -22.11
CA ARG A 222 16.33 1.01 -21.41
C ARG A 222 17.11 -0.29 -21.32
N GLU A 223 17.11 -0.88 -20.14
CA GLU A 223 17.61 -2.23 -19.94
C GLU A 223 16.66 -3.25 -20.57
N LEU A 224 17.24 -4.20 -21.29
CA LEU A 224 16.51 -5.24 -22.02
C LEU A 224 16.79 -6.61 -21.42
N PRO A 225 15.85 -7.56 -21.52
CA PRO A 225 16.17 -8.96 -21.37
C PRO A 225 17.31 -9.36 -22.32
N ARG A 226 18.20 -10.26 -21.88
CA ARG A 226 19.38 -10.66 -22.67
C ARG A 226 19.00 -11.13 -24.08
N THR A 227 17.97 -11.95 -24.20
CA THR A 227 17.48 -12.46 -25.51
C THR A 227 17.12 -11.33 -26.46
N VAL A 228 16.41 -10.31 -25.95
CA VAL A 228 16.04 -9.12 -26.75
C VAL A 228 17.26 -8.25 -27.04
N TYR A 229 18.18 -8.09 -26.09
CA TYR A 229 19.43 -7.34 -26.29
C TYR A 229 20.31 -7.95 -27.38
N GLU A 230 20.51 -9.26 -27.35
CA GLU A 230 21.27 -9.98 -28.37
C GLU A 230 20.58 -9.91 -29.75
N PHE A 231 19.25 -10.03 -29.78
CA PHE A 231 18.49 -9.84 -31.00
C PHE A 231 18.68 -8.41 -31.56
N MET A 232 18.53 -7.39 -30.71
CA MET A 232 18.71 -5.98 -31.14
C MET A 232 20.13 -5.72 -31.64
N GLY A 233 21.14 -6.33 -31.00
CA GLY A 233 22.52 -6.28 -31.48
C GLY A 233 22.68 -6.83 -32.88
N ALA A 234 22.14 -7.99 -33.17
CA ALA A 234 22.15 -8.60 -34.50
C ALA A 234 21.32 -7.79 -35.51
N TRP A 235 20.11 -7.35 -35.08
CA TRP A 235 19.18 -6.61 -35.94
C TRP A 235 19.76 -5.25 -36.40
N LEU A 236 20.43 -4.54 -35.50
CA LEU A 236 21.10 -3.27 -35.78
C LEU A 236 22.40 -3.47 -36.58
N ALA A 237 22.99 -4.68 -36.62
CA ALA A 237 24.25 -4.93 -37.29
C ALA A 237 24.26 -4.55 -38.78
N SER A 238 23.11 -4.73 -39.43
CA SER A 238 22.94 -4.45 -40.88
C SER A 238 22.23 -3.13 -41.17
N ARG A 239 22.00 -2.28 -40.16
CA ARG A 239 21.21 -1.04 -40.31
C ARG A 239 21.92 0.17 -39.73
N PRO A 240 22.02 1.31 -40.45
CA PRO A 240 22.45 2.55 -39.84
C PRO A 240 21.47 2.97 -38.73
N ALA A 241 22.03 3.44 -37.63
CA ALA A 241 21.24 3.83 -36.49
C ALA A 241 21.76 5.10 -35.81
N ILE A 242 20.89 5.92 -35.30
CA ILE A 242 21.21 7.14 -34.54
C ILE A 242 20.56 7.03 -33.16
N HIS A 243 21.36 7.36 -32.14
CA HIS A 243 20.87 7.42 -30.76
C HIS A 243 20.40 8.83 -30.37
N VAL A 244 19.15 9.02 -30.08
CA VAL A 244 18.61 10.27 -29.51
C VAL A 244 18.59 10.14 -27.99
N ARG A 245 19.40 10.96 -27.32
CA ARG A 245 19.56 10.94 -25.88
C ARG A 245 18.70 12.03 -25.20
N PRO A 246 17.64 11.67 -24.47
CA PRO A 246 16.84 12.61 -23.70
C PRO A 246 17.66 13.32 -22.61
N PRO A 247 17.23 14.51 -22.14
CA PRO A 247 17.89 15.23 -21.07
C PRO A 247 18.00 14.40 -19.80
N ALA A 248 18.96 14.72 -18.94
CA ALA A 248 19.29 14.04 -17.69
C ALA A 248 19.80 12.58 -17.84
N GLN A 249 19.63 11.91 -18.96
CA GLN A 249 20.16 10.56 -19.14
C GLN A 249 21.68 10.52 -19.27
N ALA A 250 22.31 11.60 -19.69
CA ALA A 250 23.77 11.72 -19.68
C ALA A 250 24.40 11.65 -18.29
N LEU A 251 23.60 11.89 -17.23
CA LEU A 251 24.04 11.88 -15.84
C LEU A 251 24.04 10.49 -15.19
N VAL A 252 23.50 9.49 -15.88
CA VAL A 252 23.30 8.14 -15.32
C VAL A 252 24.15 7.13 -16.08
N PRO A 253 24.77 6.16 -15.40
CA PRO A 253 25.47 5.07 -16.08
C PRO A 253 24.54 4.29 -17.01
N HIS A 254 25.05 3.84 -18.15
CA HIS A 254 24.32 2.96 -19.04
C HIS A 254 23.91 1.66 -18.33
N ALA A 255 22.74 1.14 -18.70
CA ALA A 255 22.34 -0.17 -18.22
C ALA A 255 23.28 -1.26 -18.78
N PRO A 256 23.61 -2.31 -18.01
CA PRO A 256 24.47 -3.39 -18.48
C PRO A 256 24.00 -4.03 -19.80
N LEU A 257 22.70 -4.22 -19.93
CA LEU A 257 22.04 -4.70 -21.16
C LEU A 257 21.16 -3.59 -21.76
N GLY A 258 21.62 -2.34 -21.73
CA GLY A 258 20.89 -1.18 -22.19
C GLY A 258 21.08 -0.87 -23.67
N MET A 259 20.06 -0.28 -24.27
CA MET A 259 20.12 0.18 -25.67
C MET A 259 21.22 1.22 -25.88
N ALA A 260 21.46 2.13 -24.95
CA ALA A 260 22.52 3.12 -25.05
C ALA A 260 23.92 2.48 -25.09
N GLY A 261 24.16 1.45 -24.28
CA GLY A 261 25.38 0.67 -24.29
C GLY A 261 25.59 -0.04 -25.65
N LEU A 262 24.51 -0.60 -26.19
CA LEU A 262 24.54 -1.23 -27.52
C LEU A 262 24.88 -0.22 -28.63
N MET A 263 24.29 0.98 -28.59
CA MET A 263 24.57 2.05 -29.54
C MET A 263 25.98 2.58 -29.40
N ALA A 264 26.51 2.73 -28.20
CA ALA A 264 27.89 3.16 -27.93
C ALA A 264 28.92 2.13 -28.45
N ALA A 265 28.69 0.84 -28.21
CA ALA A 265 29.54 -0.24 -28.69
C ALA A 265 29.65 -0.26 -30.24
N ARG A 266 28.68 0.28 -30.92
CA ARG A 266 28.62 0.41 -32.38
C ARG A 266 29.14 1.75 -32.92
N HIS A 267 29.61 2.63 -32.03
CA HIS A 267 29.99 4.01 -32.40
C HIS A 267 28.86 4.76 -33.14
N ALA A 268 27.60 4.45 -32.82
CA ALA A 268 26.45 5.11 -33.45
C ALA A 268 26.44 6.61 -33.14
N PRO A 269 26.10 7.48 -34.09
CA PRO A 269 25.96 8.90 -33.83
C PRO A 269 24.94 9.18 -32.72
N VAL A 270 25.26 10.12 -31.83
CA VAL A 270 24.38 10.56 -30.74
C VAL A 270 23.87 11.97 -31.04
N ILE A 271 22.58 12.17 -30.88
CA ILE A 271 21.94 13.49 -30.92
C ILE A 271 21.38 13.76 -29.52
N ASP A 272 21.97 14.74 -28.84
CA ASP A 272 21.46 15.22 -27.56
C ASP A 272 20.28 16.16 -27.79
N VAL A 273 19.24 16.01 -26.99
CA VAL A 273 18.10 16.92 -26.99
C VAL A 273 18.55 18.27 -26.44
N ASP A 274 18.30 19.35 -27.21
CA ASP A 274 18.69 20.71 -26.81
C ASP A 274 17.92 21.20 -25.59
N THR A 275 18.68 21.56 -24.55
CA THR A 275 18.16 22.08 -23.29
C THR A 275 18.41 23.57 -23.08
N ARG A 276 19.03 24.27 -24.04
CA ARG A 276 19.43 25.68 -23.89
C ARG A 276 18.26 26.63 -23.71
N SER A 277 17.10 26.29 -24.26
CA SER A 277 15.85 27.06 -24.10
C SER A 277 15.14 26.87 -22.78
N LEU A 278 15.59 25.94 -21.93
CA LEU A 278 14.96 25.67 -20.63
C LEU A 278 15.30 26.75 -19.60
N PRO A 279 14.40 26.96 -18.59
CA PRO A 279 14.71 27.77 -17.43
C PRO A 279 15.99 27.32 -16.72
N ARG A 280 16.68 28.27 -16.07
CA ARG A 280 18.04 28.05 -15.55
C ARG A 280 18.12 26.95 -14.50
N ALA A 281 17.18 26.94 -13.52
CA ALA A 281 17.17 25.93 -12.46
C ALA A 281 16.89 24.53 -13.04
N LEU A 282 15.93 24.41 -13.94
CA LEU A 282 15.57 23.15 -14.58
C LEU A 282 16.74 22.61 -15.45
N ARG A 283 17.41 23.46 -16.20
CA ARG A 283 18.57 23.12 -17.01
C ARG A 283 19.72 22.56 -16.15
N ARG A 284 20.00 23.15 -14.99
CA ARG A 284 21.00 22.65 -14.04
C ARG A 284 20.65 21.25 -13.50
N VAL A 285 19.40 21.03 -13.14
CA VAL A 285 18.93 19.72 -12.63
C VAL A 285 18.99 18.66 -13.73
N GLN A 286 18.85 19.06 -15.00
CA GLN A 286 19.02 18.17 -16.17
C GLN A 286 20.48 17.96 -16.58
N GLY A 287 21.45 18.50 -15.82
CA GLY A 287 22.88 18.24 -15.98
C GLY A 287 23.61 19.14 -16.95
N HIS A 288 22.99 20.19 -17.45
CA HIS A 288 23.68 21.18 -18.27
C HIS A 288 24.50 22.12 -17.40
N ARG A 289 25.82 22.07 -17.53
CA ARG A 289 26.71 23.07 -16.94
C ARG A 289 26.73 24.29 -17.85
N ASP A 290 26.57 25.48 -17.30
CA ASP A 290 26.72 26.73 -18.04
C ASP A 290 28.21 26.88 -18.47
N ASP A 291 28.56 26.37 -19.64
CA ASP A 291 29.92 26.42 -20.22
C ASP A 291 30.23 27.80 -20.83
N GLY A 292 29.73 28.88 -20.28
CA GLY A 292 29.91 30.20 -20.83
C GLY A 292 30.13 31.30 -19.83
N ALA A 293 31.34 31.78 -19.80
CA ALA A 293 31.79 33.06 -19.24
C ALA A 293 31.74 33.24 -17.71
N GLY A 294 32.89 33.04 -17.09
CA GLY A 294 33.38 33.95 -16.03
C GLY A 294 32.72 33.91 -14.63
N ASP A 295 31.64 33.19 -14.42
CA ASP A 295 31.00 33.09 -13.12
C ASP A 295 31.45 31.77 -12.45
N GLY A 296 32.72 31.77 -12.03
CA GLY A 296 33.37 30.62 -11.39
C GLY A 296 32.48 30.05 -10.28
N GLY A 297 31.78 28.93 -10.55
CA GLY A 297 31.15 28.07 -9.54
C GLY A 297 30.35 28.71 -8.43
N ARG A 298 29.88 29.94 -8.58
CA ARG A 298 29.11 30.64 -7.54
C ARG A 298 27.82 29.88 -7.26
N ALA A 299 27.78 29.27 -6.07
CA ALA A 299 26.56 28.72 -5.50
C ALA A 299 25.46 29.78 -5.59
N LEU A 300 24.33 29.43 -6.27
CA LEU A 300 23.17 30.32 -6.25
C LEU A 300 22.65 30.39 -4.81
N ALA A 301 22.38 31.60 -4.35
CA ALA A 301 21.57 31.72 -3.14
C ALA A 301 20.18 31.13 -3.43
N ALA A 302 19.58 30.44 -2.48
CA ALA A 302 18.27 29.81 -2.67
C ALA A 302 17.21 30.82 -3.15
N ASN A 303 17.35 32.10 -2.78
CA ASN A 303 16.47 33.19 -3.19
C ASN A 303 16.68 33.70 -4.64
N SER A 304 17.71 33.21 -5.35
CA SER A 304 17.97 33.56 -6.75
C SER A 304 17.59 32.44 -7.73
N LEU A 305 16.95 31.38 -7.24
CA LEU A 305 16.41 30.31 -8.09
C LEU A 305 15.16 30.82 -8.80
N ASP A 306 15.04 30.50 -10.08
CA ASP A 306 13.79 30.70 -10.78
C ASP A 306 12.74 29.67 -10.31
N ASP A 307 11.46 29.97 -10.54
CA ASP A 307 10.35 29.10 -10.08
C ASP A 307 10.20 27.81 -10.88
N SER A 308 11.15 27.46 -11.75
CA SER A 308 11.03 26.30 -12.62
C SER A 308 11.23 24.98 -11.89
N VAL A 309 11.92 24.96 -10.76
CA VAL A 309 12.09 23.79 -9.90
C VAL A 309 11.67 24.14 -8.48
N GLU A 310 10.71 23.39 -7.94
CA GLU A 310 10.25 23.54 -6.57
C GLU A 310 10.40 22.22 -5.81
N LEU A 311 11.07 22.29 -4.66
CA LEU A 311 11.08 21.23 -3.66
C LEU A 311 9.99 21.52 -2.64
N ALA A 312 8.93 20.72 -2.62
CA ALA A 312 7.77 20.92 -1.75
C ALA A 312 7.78 19.93 -0.59
N ARG A 313 7.49 20.40 0.62
CA ARG A 313 7.25 19.53 1.77
C ARG A 313 5.78 19.61 2.16
N THR A 314 5.10 18.47 2.11
CA THR A 314 3.70 18.32 2.50
C THR A 314 3.56 17.66 3.87
N PRO A 315 2.46 17.87 4.60
CA PRO A 315 2.28 17.28 5.93
C PRO A 315 2.29 15.75 5.95
N ASP A 316 1.65 15.15 4.95
CA ASP A 316 1.51 13.71 4.76
C ASP A 316 1.27 13.38 3.28
N ASP A 317 1.23 12.10 2.94
CA ASP A 317 1.06 11.62 1.56
C ASP A 317 -0.37 11.82 1.01
N VAL A 318 -1.39 11.92 1.85
CA VAL A 318 -2.76 12.27 1.43
C VAL A 318 -2.83 13.74 1.04
N ARG A 319 -2.23 14.62 1.85
CA ARG A 319 -2.14 16.06 1.54
C ARG A 319 -1.25 16.32 0.35
N GLU A 320 -0.22 15.52 0.17
CA GLU A 320 0.66 15.59 -1.00
C GLU A 320 -0.14 15.47 -2.30
N ALA A 321 -1.02 14.48 -2.39
CA ALA A 321 -1.90 14.30 -3.55
C ALA A 321 -2.78 15.54 -3.81
N THR A 322 -3.34 16.12 -2.74
CA THR A 322 -4.13 17.34 -2.80
C THR A 322 -3.32 18.54 -3.33
N GLU A 323 -2.10 18.72 -2.83
CA GLU A 323 -1.23 19.84 -3.25
C GLU A 323 -0.73 19.67 -4.69
N ALA A 324 -0.49 18.43 -5.14
CA ALA A 324 -0.17 18.16 -6.54
C ALA A 324 -1.30 18.59 -7.47
N VAL A 325 -2.57 18.30 -7.12
CA VAL A 325 -3.72 18.72 -7.91
C VAL A 325 -3.88 20.24 -7.88
N ARG A 326 -3.58 20.89 -6.76
CA ARG A 326 -3.53 22.36 -6.69
C ARG A 326 -2.45 22.94 -7.62
N GLU A 327 -1.28 22.30 -7.71
CA GLU A 327 -0.23 22.73 -8.66
C GLU A 327 -0.68 22.56 -10.12
N VAL A 328 -1.34 21.44 -10.44
CA VAL A 328 -1.97 21.25 -11.76
C VAL A 328 -2.95 22.39 -12.07
N ARG A 329 -3.83 22.75 -11.13
CA ARG A 329 -4.78 23.86 -11.33
C ARG A 329 -4.07 25.21 -11.53
N ARG A 330 -3.01 25.47 -10.78
CA ARG A 330 -2.18 26.69 -10.98
C ARG A 330 -1.56 26.71 -12.38
N ALA A 331 -1.08 25.56 -12.86
CA ALA A 331 -0.54 25.46 -14.21
C ALA A 331 -1.61 25.71 -15.27
N VAL A 332 -2.80 25.13 -15.13
CA VAL A 332 -3.94 25.39 -16.03
C VAL A 332 -4.37 26.86 -16.01
N ALA A 333 -4.42 27.49 -14.83
CA ALA A 333 -4.74 28.91 -14.69
C ALA A 333 -3.69 29.81 -15.39
N ARG A 334 -2.43 29.36 -15.53
CA ARG A 334 -1.37 30.01 -16.30
C ARG A 334 -1.44 29.70 -17.81
N GLY A 335 -2.48 28.98 -18.26
CA GLY A 335 -2.70 28.66 -19.67
C GLY A 335 -1.98 27.38 -20.15
N VAL A 336 -1.45 26.54 -19.26
CA VAL A 336 -0.84 25.27 -19.66
C VAL A 336 -1.95 24.25 -19.98
N PRO A 337 -1.98 23.65 -21.16
CA PRO A 337 -2.94 22.61 -21.50
C PRO A 337 -2.77 21.36 -20.63
N LEU A 338 -3.87 20.69 -20.26
CA LEU A 338 -3.85 19.52 -19.38
C LEU A 338 -2.97 18.38 -19.90
N ASP A 339 -2.96 18.18 -21.20
CA ASP A 339 -2.17 17.13 -21.85
C ASP A 339 -0.66 17.46 -21.95
N ARG A 340 -0.28 18.66 -21.52
CA ARG A 340 1.11 19.10 -21.30
C ARG A 340 1.52 19.06 -19.83
N ILE A 341 0.66 18.48 -18.97
CA ILE A 341 0.94 18.31 -17.54
C ILE A 341 0.98 16.82 -17.22
N ALA A 342 2.00 16.39 -16.48
CA ALA A 342 2.15 15.03 -16.01
C ALA A 342 2.30 14.97 -14.48
N ILE A 343 1.70 13.94 -13.87
CA ILE A 343 1.97 13.53 -12.50
C ILE A 343 2.71 12.20 -12.56
N ALA A 344 3.93 12.16 -12.04
CA ALA A 344 4.70 10.95 -11.85
C ALA A 344 4.35 10.31 -10.51
N LEU A 345 3.89 9.06 -10.56
CA LEU A 345 3.52 8.28 -9.39
C LEU A 345 4.46 7.08 -9.27
N PRO A 346 5.49 7.14 -8.40
CA PRO A 346 6.48 6.07 -8.27
C PRO A 346 5.91 4.76 -7.71
N ASP A 347 4.93 4.86 -6.82
CA ASP A 347 4.22 3.71 -6.26
C ASP A 347 2.69 3.94 -6.25
N GLY A 348 1.93 2.88 -6.05
CA GLY A 348 0.46 2.92 -6.06
C GLY A 348 -0.18 3.46 -4.77
N ARG A 349 0.58 3.70 -3.70
CA ARG A 349 0.02 4.01 -2.37
C ARG A 349 -0.78 5.31 -2.32
N GLN A 350 -0.32 6.33 -3.06
CA GLN A 350 -0.97 7.64 -3.10
C GLN A 350 -2.13 7.71 -4.10
N ARG A 351 -2.31 6.66 -4.90
CA ARG A 351 -3.34 6.63 -5.94
C ARG A 351 -4.76 6.92 -5.44
N PRO A 352 -5.26 6.31 -4.35
CA PRO A 352 -6.61 6.57 -3.87
C PRO A 352 -6.82 8.05 -3.50
N ALA A 353 -5.85 8.66 -2.80
CA ALA A 353 -5.91 10.07 -2.44
C ALA A 353 -5.82 11.00 -3.67
N LEU A 354 -5.01 10.63 -4.66
CA LEU A 354 -4.89 11.37 -5.90
C LEU A 354 -6.16 11.25 -6.76
N GLU A 355 -6.77 10.06 -6.84
CA GLU A 355 -8.04 9.84 -7.53
C GLU A 355 -9.15 10.71 -6.92
N GLU A 356 -9.25 10.75 -5.59
CA GLU A 356 -10.21 11.59 -4.89
C GLU A 356 -9.97 13.08 -5.16
N ALA A 357 -8.73 13.54 -5.05
CA ALA A 357 -8.39 14.95 -5.28
C ALA A 357 -8.67 15.39 -6.73
N LEU A 358 -8.36 14.55 -7.72
CA LEU A 358 -8.63 14.80 -9.14
C LEU A 358 -10.13 14.79 -9.44
N ALA A 359 -10.90 13.87 -8.84
CA ALA A 359 -12.34 13.81 -8.98
C ALA A 359 -13.01 15.07 -8.39
N ARG A 360 -12.57 15.53 -7.22
CA ARG A 360 -13.03 16.78 -6.61
C ARG A 360 -12.74 18.01 -7.49
N ALA A 361 -11.56 18.04 -8.09
CA ALA A 361 -11.15 19.12 -8.99
C ALA A 361 -11.80 19.02 -10.38
N VAL A 362 -12.54 17.95 -10.68
CA VAL A 362 -13.20 17.68 -11.97
C VAL A 362 -12.21 17.76 -13.14
N LEU A 363 -11.00 17.23 -12.95
CA LEU A 363 -9.97 17.25 -13.97
C LEU A 363 -10.02 15.95 -14.81
N PRO A 364 -10.23 16.06 -16.14
CA PRO A 364 -10.14 14.91 -17.03
C PRO A 364 -8.73 14.32 -16.97
N THR A 365 -8.63 13.06 -16.59
CA THR A 365 -7.35 12.39 -16.29
C THR A 365 -7.24 11.07 -17.02
N THR A 366 -6.10 10.83 -17.65
CA THR A 366 -5.70 9.52 -18.17
C THR A 366 -4.69 8.88 -17.24
N TRP A 367 -5.04 7.70 -16.74
CA TRP A 367 -4.19 6.88 -15.89
C TRP A 367 -3.39 5.89 -16.75
N LEU A 368 -2.09 6.11 -16.81
CA LEU A 368 -1.13 5.22 -17.49
C LEU A 368 -0.28 4.43 -16.48
N VAL A 369 -0.60 4.57 -15.19
CA VAL A 369 -0.10 3.70 -14.13
C VAL A 369 -1.05 2.53 -14.03
N GLY A 370 -0.53 1.32 -14.11
CA GLY A 370 -1.29 0.12 -13.81
C GLY A 370 -1.82 0.14 -12.36
N MET A 371 -2.88 -0.60 -12.13
CA MET A 371 -3.36 -0.91 -10.77
C MET A 371 -3.50 -2.41 -10.65
N ALA A 372 -3.26 -2.98 -9.48
CA ALA A 372 -3.56 -4.37 -9.26
C ALA A 372 -5.05 -4.64 -9.52
N ALA A 373 -5.35 -5.70 -10.25
CA ALA A 373 -6.75 -6.05 -10.50
C ALA A 373 -7.54 -6.26 -9.19
N ALA A 374 -6.86 -6.68 -8.12
CA ALA A 374 -7.42 -6.79 -6.77
C ALA A 374 -8.02 -5.48 -6.23
N GLU A 375 -7.59 -4.33 -6.74
CA GLU A 375 -8.14 -3.04 -6.32
C GLU A 375 -9.50 -2.74 -6.96
N LEU A 376 -9.85 -3.42 -8.04
CA LEU A 376 -11.15 -3.28 -8.70
C LEU A 376 -12.27 -3.77 -7.77
N PRO A 377 -13.33 -2.97 -7.54
CA PRO A 377 -14.44 -3.40 -6.69
C PRO A 377 -15.07 -4.75 -7.11
N PRO A 378 -15.27 -5.07 -8.41
CA PRO A 378 -15.72 -6.40 -8.83
C PRO A 378 -14.76 -7.54 -8.48
N ALA A 379 -13.45 -7.30 -8.50
CA ALA A 379 -12.46 -8.30 -8.13
C ALA A 379 -12.48 -8.60 -6.62
N ARG A 380 -12.63 -7.56 -5.79
CA ARG A 380 -12.82 -7.73 -4.33
C ARG A 380 -14.06 -8.54 -4.00
N LEU A 381 -15.16 -8.29 -4.72
CA LEU A 381 -16.38 -9.08 -4.58
C LEU A 381 -16.16 -10.53 -4.96
N LEU A 382 -15.48 -10.79 -6.08
CA LEU A 382 -15.16 -12.15 -6.53
C LEU A 382 -14.26 -12.87 -5.52
N ALA A 383 -13.23 -12.21 -5.00
CA ALA A 383 -12.36 -12.78 -3.98
C ALA A 383 -13.14 -13.16 -2.71
N LEU A 384 -14.03 -12.26 -2.23
CA LEU A 384 -14.93 -12.55 -1.11
C LEU A 384 -15.86 -13.73 -1.40
N ALA A 385 -16.39 -13.82 -2.63
CA ALA A 385 -17.29 -14.91 -2.99
C ALA A 385 -16.56 -16.26 -3.00
N VAL A 386 -15.33 -16.31 -3.53
CA VAL A 386 -14.48 -17.52 -3.51
C VAL A 386 -14.07 -17.87 -2.08
N GLU A 387 -13.77 -16.90 -1.22
CA GLU A 387 -13.48 -17.13 0.19
C GLU A 387 -14.68 -17.73 0.93
N VAL A 388 -15.89 -17.20 0.71
CA VAL A 388 -17.11 -17.75 1.30
C VAL A 388 -17.44 -19.14 0.74
N ALA A 389 -17.07 -19.41 -0.51
CA ALA A 389 -17.28 -20.71 -1.15
C ALA A 389 -16.45 -21.85 -0.51
N LEU A 390 -15.38 -21.54 0.19
CA LEU A 390 -14.55 -22.50 0.97
C LEU A 390 -15.28 -23.10 2.18
N ASP A 391 -16.45 -22.59 2.54
CA ASP A 391 -17.30 -23.00 3.66
C ASP A 391 -16.61 -22.94 5.05
N ASP A 392 -15.57 -22.14 5.19
CA ASP A 392 -14.89 -21.82 6.47
C ASP A 392 -14.88 -20.29 6.78
N ALA A 393 -15.56 -19.51 5.96
CA ALA A 393 -15.62 -18.06 6.12
C ALA A 393 -16.39 -17.66 7.39
N SER A 394 -15.98 -16.56 7.99
CA SER A 394 -16.69 -15.98 9.12
C SER A 394 -18.02 -15.37 8.68
N THR A 395 -18.98 -15.26 9.61
CA THR A 395 -20.24 -14.55 9.37
C THR A 395 -20.01 -13.10 8.96
N GLU A 396 -18.91 -12.46 9.41
CA GLU A 396 -18.54 -11.11 8.99
C GLU A 396 -18.08 -11.06 7.54
N THR A 397 -17.28 -12.03 7.07
CA THR A 397 -16.89 -12.17 5.67
C THR A 397 -18.12 -12.35 4.77
N PHE A 398 -19.07 -13.18 5.20
CA PHE A 398 -20.34 -13.35 4.50
C PHE A 398 -21.17 -12.06 4.49
N TYR A 399 -21.25 -11.36 5.62
CA TYR A 399 -21.92 -10.05 5.69
C TYR A 399 -21.24 -9.01 4.77
N ALA A 400 -19.92 -9.00 4.71
CA ALA A 400 -19.18 -8.15 3.79
C ALA A 400 -19.52 -8.46 2.33
N LEU A 401 -19.66 -9.74 1.97
CA LEU A 401 -20.15 -10.17 0.66
C LEU A 401 -21.56 -9.64 0.37
N LEU A 402 -22.51 -9.85 1.29
CA LEU A 402 -23.91 -9.41 1.14
C LEU A 402 -24.06 -7.89 1.01
N THR A 403 -23.20 -7.13 1.65
CA THR A 403 -23.25 -5.66 1.69
C THR A 403 -22.33 -5.00 0.68
N HIS A 404 -21.57 -5.77 -0.08
CA HIS A 404 -20.64 -5.23 -1.06
C HIS A 404 -21.34 -4.31 -2.09
N PRO A 405 -20.84 -3.12 -2.35
CA PRO A 405 -21.55 -2.11 -3.16
C PRO A 405 -21.75 -2.53 -4.63
N THR A 406 -20.89 -3.40 -5.17
CA THR A 406 -21.02 -3.89 -6.55
C THR A 406 -21.93 -5.11 -6.68
N LEU A 407 -22.33 -5.73 -5.56
CA LEU A 407 -23.22 -6.90 -5.56
C LEU A 407 -24.64 -6.49 -5.97
N ALA A 408 -25.12 -7.03 -7.06
CA ALA A 408 -26.40 -6.67 -7.68
C ALA A 408 -27.52 -7.65 -7.28
N LEU A 409 -27.78 -7.83 -5.98
CA LEU A 409 -28.78 -8.78 -5.47
C LEU A 409 -30.17 -8.57 -6.08
N ARG A 410 -30.63 -7.31 -6.24
CA ARG A 410 -31.92 -7.00 -6.85
C ARG A 410 -32.03 -7.47 -8.29
N ALA A 411 -30.95 -7.31 -9.06
CA ALA A 411 -30.93 -7.73 -10.46
C ALA A 411 -30.83 -9.26 -10.59
N ALA A 412 -30.07 -9.90 -9.68
CA ALA A 412 -29.80 -11.33 -9.72
C ALA A 412 -30.91 -12.19 -9.11
N LEU A 413 -31.60 -11.71 -8.07
CA LEU A 413 -32.56 -12.49 -7.26
C LEU A 413 -33.94 -11.83 -7.12
N GLY A 414 -34.15 -10.65 -7.70
CA GLY A 414 -35.41 -9.91 -7.62
C GLY A 414 -35.48 -8.95 -6.41
N PRO A 415 -36.54 -8.12 -6.33
CA PRO A 415 -36.69 -7.08 -5.32
C PRO A 415 -36.85 -7.62 -3.89
N ALA A 416 -37.44 -8.81 -3.74
CA ALA A 416 -37.61 -9.46 -2.44
C ALA A 416 -36.27 -9.73 -1.71
N ALA A 417 -35.18 -9.91 -2.45
CA ALA A 417 -33.85 -10.14 -1.90
C ALA A 417 -33.25 -8.94 -1.11
N LEU A 418 -33.92 -7.78 -1.13
CA LEU A 418 -33.46 -6.59 -0.41
C LEU A 418 -34.36 -6.20 0.77
N VAL A 419 -35.41 -6.94 1.02
CA VAL A 419 -36.34 -6.66 2.12
C VAL A 419 -35.61 -6.72 3.44
N GLY A 420 -35.73 -5.66 4.23
CA GLY A 420 -35.11 -5.57 5.53
C GLY A 420 -33.58 -5.60 5.59
N ARG A 421 -32.86 -5.34 4.46
CA ARG A 421 -31.38 -5.37 4.39
C ARG A 421 -30.69 -4.60 5.50
N GLY A 422 -31.24 -3.46 5.93
CA GLY A 422 -30.69 -2.67 7.05
C GLY A 422 -30.74 -3.38 8.41
N ARG A 423 -31.52 -4.46 8.53
CA ARG A 423 -31.67 -5.27 9.77
C ARG A 423 -30.80 -6.53 9.75
N TRP A 424 -30.29 -6.97 8.59
CA TRP A 424 -29.52 -8.21 8.44
C TRP A 424 -28.30 -8.27 9.37
N ARG A 425 -27.62 -7.14 9.57
CA ARG A 425 -26.50 -7.10 10.51
C ARG A 425 -26.89 -7.56 11.90
N ARG A 426 -28.03 -7.05 12.39
CA ARG A 426 -28.53 -7.37 13.71
C ARG A 426 -28.93 -8.86 13.84
N MET A 427 -29.43 -9.43 12.76
CA MET A 427 -29.81 -10.85 12.67
C MET A 427 -28.59 -11.77 12.60
N LEU A 428 -27.48 -11.30 12.03
CA LEU A 428 -26.24 -12.08 11.90
C LEU A 428 -25.34 -11.99 13.14
N VAL A 429 -25.49 -10.98 13.99
CA VAL A 429 -24.68 -10.80 15.21
C VAL A 429 -24.75 -11.99 16.16
N PRO A 430 -25.91 -12.63 16.43
CA PRO A 430 -25.97 -13.84 17.26
C PRO A 430 -25.14 -15.00 16.72
N HIS A 431 -24.95 -15.05 15.40
CA HIS A 431 -24.23 -16.10 14.68
C HIS A 431 -22.79 -15.73 14.37
N ARG A 432 -22.24 -14.67 14.97
CA ARG A 432 -20.88 -14.21 14.67
C ARG A 432 -19.78 -15.28 14.83
N ASN A 433 -20.03 -16.30 15.64
CA ASN A 433 -19.11 -17.41 15.88
C ASN A 433 -19.31 -18.57 14.88
N ALA A 434 -20.36 -18.53 14.07
CA ALA A 434 -20.57 -19.55 13.04
C ALA A 434 -19.51 -19.38 11.93
N ARG A 435 -18.88 -20.49 11.58
CA ARG A 435 -17.98 -20.56 10.43
C ARG A 435 -18.58 -21.48 9.38
N GLY A 436 -18.50 -21.03 8.15
CA GLY A 436 -19.08 -21.71 7.01
C GLY A 436 -20.55 -21.37 6.78
N LEU A 437 -20.87 -21.21 5.50
CA LEU A 437 -22.19 -20.83 5.04
C LEU A 437 -23.24 -21.92 5.36
N THR A 438 -22.85 -23.18 5.34
CA THR A 438 -23.70 -24.32 5.67
C THR A 438 -24.17 -24.28 7.12
N ARG A 439 -23.28 -24.01 8.06
CA ARG A 439 -23.62 -23.87 9.49
C ARG A 439 -24.47 -22.62 9.75
N LEU A 440 -24.12 -21.50 9.10
CA LEU A 440 -24.91 -20.28 9.20
C LEU A 440 -26.33 -20.45 8.72
N LEU A 441 -26.53 -21.12 7.57
CA LEU A 441 -27.86 -21.43 7.03
C LEU A 441 -28.65 -22.33 7.97
N ALA A 442 -28.03 -23.36 8.53
CA ALA A 442 -28.69 -24.22 9.52
C ALA A 442 -29.17 -23.44 10.73
N ALA A 443 -28.33 -22.52 11.26
CA ALA A 443 -28.67 -21.67 12.38
C ALA A 443 -29.82 -20.69 12.05
N LEU A 444 -29.76 -20.01 10.91
CA LEU A 444 -30.83 -19.11 10.45
C LEU A 444 -32.16 -19.85 10.21
N THR A 445 -32.10 -21.09 9.71
CA THR A 445 -33.29 -21.94 9.47
C THR A 445 -33.92 -22.36 10.81
N ALA A 446 -33.11 -22.76 11.79
CA ALA A 446 -33.59 -23.12 13.14
C ALA A 446 -34.29 -21.93 13.83
N GLU A 447 -33.70 -20.70 13.70
CA GLU A 447 -34.35 -19.51 14.26
C GLU A 447 -35.63 -19.12 13.51
N ALA A 448 -35.71 -19.34 12.21
CA ALA A 448 -36.92 -19.05 11.42
C ALA A 448 -38.12 -19.90 11.85
N GLY A 449 -37.86 -21.11 12.36
CA GLY A 449 -38.88 -22.02 12.89
C GLY A 449 -39.29 -21.77 14.32
N SER A 450 -38.57 -20.91 15.06
CA SER A 450 -38.87 -20.66 16.49
C SER A 450 -39.82 -19.46 16.62
N PRO A 451 -40.96 -19.60 17.33
CA PRO A 451 -41.85 -18.47 17.58
C PRO A 451 -41.13 -17.39 18.39
N SER A 452 -41.37 -16.11 18.06
CA SER A 452 -40.88 -14.98 18.87
C SER A 452 -41.49 -15.03 20.25
N THR A 453 -40.64 -15.33 21.27
CA THR A 453 -41.10 -15.47 22.67
C THR A 453 -40.97 -14.16 23.46
N THR A 454 -41.16 -13.01 22.83
CA THR A 454 -41.12 -11.74 23.59
C THR A 454 -42.41 -11.64 24.43
N PRO A 455 -42.32 -11.67 25.78
CA PRO A 455 -43.51 -11.61 26.60
C PRO A 455 -44.25 -10.28 26.40
N VAL A 456 -45.53 -10.34 26.11
CA VAL A 456 -46.37 -9.13 26.04
C VAL A 456 -46.58 -8.66 27.47
N ALA A 457 -46.04 -7.48 27.79
CA ALA A 457 -46.34 -6.88 29.10
C ALA A 457 -47.83 -6.52 29.19
N ALA A 458 -48.50 -6.92 30.24
CA ALA A 458 -49.94 -6.69 30.43
C ALA A 458 -50.33 -5.21 30.52
N THR A 459 -49.36 -4.31 30.53
CA THR A 459 -49.51 -2.85 30.68
C THR A 459 -49.37 -2.08 29.34
N ASP A 460 -49.15 -2.76 28.18
CA ASP A 460 -49.00 -2.09 26.93
C ASP A 460 -50.31 -1.52 26.36
N SER A 461 -50.30 -0.27 25.92
CA SER A 461 -51.40 0.37 25.19
C SER A 461 -51.70 -0.38 23.86
N ASP A 462 -52.90 -0.24 23.34
CA ASP A 462 -53.28 -0.86 22.04
C ASP A 462 -52.40 -0.38 20.90
N GLU A 463 -52.02 0.91 20.90
CA GLU A 463 -51.08 1.46 19.94
C GLU A 463 -49.68 0.84 20.02
N ALA A 464 -49.20 0.59 21.24
CA ALA A 464 -47.92 -0.07 21.47
C ALA A 464 -47.95 -1.55 20.98
N ARG A 465 -49.10 -2.23 21.19
CA ARG A 465 -49.31 -3.61 20.66
C ARG A 465 -49.31 -3.67 19.15
N VAL A 466 -50.01 -2.73 18.45
CA VAL A 466 -50.03 -2.64 17.01
C VAL A 466 -48.65 -2.30 16.43
N ALA A 467 -47.95 -1.35 17.04
CA ALA A 467 -46.59 -0.97 16.61
C ALA A 467 -45.61 -2.15 16.77
N ARG A 468 -45.74 -2.93 17.85
CA ARG A 468 -44.90 -4.12 18.06
C ARG A 468 -45.22 -5.23 17.08
N ALA A 469 -46.47 -5.53 16.81
CA ALA A 469 -46.87 -6.51 15.81
C ALA A 469 -46.36 -6.14 14.38
N GLN A 470 -46.43 -4.86 14.04
CA GLN A 470 -45.84 -4.36 12.77
C GLN A 470 -44.32 -4.50 12.73
N GLN A 471 -43.64 -4.29 13.87
CA GLN A 471 -42.22 -4.47 13.95
C GLN A 471 -41.81 -5.93 13.80
N GLU A 472 -42.51 -6.84 14.46
CA GLU A 472 -42.33 -8.29 14.38
C GLU A 472 -42.54 -8.81 12.98
N LEU A 473 -43.60 -8.34 12.31
CA LEU A 473 -43.86 -8.69 10.89
C LEU A 473 -42.70 -8.27 10.00
N ARG A 474 -42.21 -7.01 10.15
CA ARG A 474 -41.07 -6.51 9.38
C ARG A 474 -39.77 -7.26 9.67
N GLU A 475 -39.58 -7.74 10.89
CA GLU A 475 -38.42 -8.57 11.25
C GLU A 475 -38.53 -9.98 10.67
N GLN A 476 -39.72 -10.56 10.66
CA GLN A 476 -39.99 -11.84 10.04
C GLN A 476 -39.80 -11.79 8.51
N GLU A 477 -40.32 -10.75 7.84
CA GLU A 477 -40.07 -10.50 6.41
C GLU A 477 -38.58 -10.36 6.10
N ALA A 478 -37.84 -9.58 6.91
CA ALA A 478 -36.39 -9.40 6.75
C ALA A 478 -35.61 -10.70 6.99
N ARG A 479 -36.05 -11.55 7.92
CA ARG A 479 -35.45 -12.85 8.20
C ARG A 479 -35.69 -13.84 7.04
N THR A 480 -36.91 -13.89 6.53
CA THR A 480 -37.25 -14.71 5.37
C THR A 480 -36.45 -14.27 4.13
N ALA A 481 -36.32 -12.96 3.90
CA ALA A 481 -35.53 -12.40 2.83
C ALA A 481 -34.02 -12.73 2.96
N LEU A 482 -33.48 -12.63 4.17
CA LEU A 482 -32.09 -13.02 4.45
C LEU A 482 -31.85 -14.50 4.17
N LEU A 483 -32.74 -15.36 4.68
CA LEU A 483 -32.65 -16.82 4.49
C LEU A 483 -32.73 -17.20 3.00
N SER A 484 -33.73 -16.68 2.28
CA SER A 484 -33.89 -16.95 0.84
C SER A 484 -32.70 -16.44 0.03
N THR A 485 -32.20 -15.25 0.33
CA THR A 485 -31.02 -14.67 -0.32
C THR A 485 -29.76 -15.49 -0.04
N THR A 486 -29.58 -15.93 1.21
CA THR A 486 -28.43 -16.76 1.61
C THR A 486 -28.48 -18.12 0.91
N THR A 487 -29.65 -18.75 0.83
CA THR A 487 -29.86 -20.03 0.11
C THR A 487 -29.58 -19.91 -1.38
N ALA A 488 -30.06 -18.83 -2.01
CA ALA A 488 -29.82 -18.59 -3.43
C ALA A 488 -28.33 -18.31 -3.74
N LEU A 489 -27.63 -17.59 -2.85
CA LEU A 489 -26.19 -17.38 -2.96
C LEU A 489 -25.41 -18.67 -2.73
N GLN A 490 -25.81 -19.52 -1.79
CA GLN A 490 -25.15 -20.80 -1.53
C GLN A 490 -25.07 -21.67 -2.80
N ALA A 491 -26.13 -21.70 -3.59
CA ALA A 491 -26.14 -22.46 -4.86
C ALA A 491 -25.08 -21.95 -5.84
N ALA A 492 -24.93 -20.64 -5.96
CA ALA A 492 -23.90 -20.01 -6.80
C ALA A 492 -22.47 -20.24 -6.24
N LEU A 493 -22.30 -20.14 -4.92
CA LEU A 493 -21.02 -20.33 -4.26
C LEU A 493 -20.55 -21.80 -4.31
N LYS A 494 -21.46 -22.76 -4.23
CA LYS A 494 -21.16 -24.20 -4.47
C LYS A 494 -20.59 -24.43 -5.88
N THR A 495 -21.07 -23.69 -6.88
CA THR A 495 -20.52 -23.77 -8.23
C THR A 495 -19.09 -23.24 -8.27
N LEU A 496 -18.78 -22.17 -7.54
CA LEU A 496 -17.41 -21.64 -7.44
C LEU A 496 -16.45 -22.61 -6.72
N ALA A 497 -16.96 -23.40 -5.78
CA ALA A 497 -16.19 -24.38 -5.02
C ALA A 497 -15.85 -25.67 -5.78
N ALA A 498 -16.44 -25.90 -6.95
CA ALA A 498 -16.22 -27.14 -7.70
C ALA A 498 -14.80 -27.23 -8.26
N SER A 499 -14.19 -28.41 -8.18
CA SER A 499 -12.87 -28.69 -8.77
C SER A 499 -12.93 -28.65 -10.30
N GLY A 500 -11.82 -28.34 -10.94
CA GLY A 500 -11.71 -28.29 -12.41
C GLY A 500 -10.42 -27.63 -12.87
N THR A 501 -10.22 -27.54 -14.17
CA THR A 501 -9.08 -26.82 -14.74
C THR A 501 -9.14 -25.32 -14.43
N ILE A 502 -8.04 -24.60 -14.64
CA ILE A 502 -8.05 -23.12 -14.51
C ILE A 502 -9.09 -22.48 -15.44
N GLY A 503 -9.31 -23.07 -16.61
CA GLY A 503 -10.37 -22.65 -17.54
C GLY A 503 -11.77 -22.84 -16.98
N ASP A 504 -12.02 -23.96 -16.26
CA ASP A 504 -13.30 -24.21 -15.58
C ASP A 504 -13.53 -23.18 -14.47
N HIS A 505 -12.52 -22.91 -13.65
CA HIS A 505 -12.59 -21.87 -12.63
C HIS A 505 -12.86 -20.50 -13.26
N ALA A 506 -12.14 -20.11 -14.31
CA ALA A 506 -12.34 -18.85 -15.00
C ALA A 506 -13.76 -18.71 -15.60
N ARG A 507 -14.32 -19.79 -16.17
CA ARG A 507 -15.71 -19.82 -16.66
C ARG A 507 -16.71 -19.59 -15.52
N ARG A 508 -16.49 -20.22 -14.36
CA ARG A 508 -17.36 -20.06 -13.17
C ARG A 508 -17.25 -18.65 -12.58
N TRP A 509 -16.05 -18.09 -12.49
CA TRP A 509 -15.83 -16.71 -12.06
C TRP A 509 -16.52 -15.72 -13.00
N THR A 510 -16.38 -15.93 -14.30
CA THR A 510 -17.06 -15.14 -15.35
C THR A 510 -18.57 -15.21 -15.21
N ALA A 511 -19.12 -16.41 -15.01
CA ALA A 511 -20.55 -16.61 -14.82
C ALA A 511 -21.08 -15.92 -13.56
N PHE A 512 -20.32 -16.01 -12.44
CA PHE A 512 -20.65 -15.31 -11.21
C PHE A 512 -20.65 -13.78 -11.39
N LEU A 513 -19.61 -13.22 -12.01
CA LEU A 513 -19.51 -11.80 -12.30
C LEU A 513 -20.65 -11.30 -13.20
N ASN A 514 -20.99 -12.06 -14.22
CA ASN A 514 -22.09 -11.70 -15.12
C ASN A 514 -23.46 -11.71 -14.43
N ARG A 515 -23.68 -12.62 -13.49
CA ARG A 515 -24.95 -12.76 -12.77
C ARG A 515 -25.10 -11.78 -11.62
N PHE A 516 -24.04 -11.58 -10.82
CA PHE A 516 -24.13 -10.91 -9.53
C PHE A 516 -23.48 -9.52 -9.49
N VAL A 517 -22.79 -9.10 -10.55
CA VAL A 517 -22.10 -7.79 -10.58
C VAL A 517 -22.75 -6.89 -11.61
N ARG A 518 -22.97 -5.62 -11.22
CA ARG A 518 -23.51 -4.62 -12.16
C ARG A 518 -22.56 -4.42 -13.35
N PRO A 519 -23.10 -4.18 -14.55
CA PRO A 519 -22.28 -3.83 -15.72
C PRO A 519 -21.58 -2.48 -15.46
N THR A 520 -20.29 -2.54 -15.29
CA THR A 520 -19.39 -1.39 -15.11
C THR A 520 -18.14 -1.60 -15.95
N GLU A 521 -17.41 -0.53 -16.21
CA GLU A 521 -16.15 -0.62 -16.95
C GLU A 521 -15.13 -1.50 -16.20
N ASP A 522 -15.06 -1.42 -14.86
CA ASP A 522 -14.20 -2.27 -14.05
C ASP A 522 -14.57 -3.75 -14.14
N ARG A 523 -15.89 -4.08 -14.26
CA ARG A 523 -16.31 -5.45 -14.55
C ARG A 523 -15.84 -5.89 -15.95
N ALA A 524 -15.97 -5.04 -16.95
CA ALA A 524 -15.54 -5.36 -18.31
C ALA A 524 -14.02 -5.61 -18.36
N ARG A 525 -13.22 -4.82 -17.65
CA ARG A 525 -11.77 -5.05 -17.53
C ARG A 525 -11.44 -6.38 -16.88
N LEU A 526 -12.11 -6.71 -15.78
CA LEU A 526 -11.89 -7.98 -15.08
C LEU A 526 -12.29 -9.16 -15.97
N LEU A 527 -13.40 -9.06 -16.69
CA LEU A 527 -13.83 -10.09 -17.65
C LEU A 527 -12.84 -10.24 -18.81
N ALA A 528 -12.29 -9.14 -19.33
CA ALA A 528 -11.26 -9.17 -20.37
C ALA A 528 -9.97 -9.88 -19.89
N MET A 529 -9.61 -9.72 -18.61
CA MET A 529 -8.48 -10.43 -18.00
C MET A 529 -8.74 -11.92 -17.81
N LEU A 530 -10.00 -12.32 -17.52
CA LEU A 530 -10.40 -13.72 -17.37
C LEU A 530 -10.62 -14.43 -18.71
N ALA A 531 -11.00 -13.70 -19.75
CA ALA A 531 -11.38 -14.26 -21.04
C ALA A 531 -10.31 -15.20 -21.67
N PRO A 532 -9.01 -14.86 -21.69
CA PRO A 532 -7.99 -15.78 -22.20
C PRO A 532 -7.94 -17.11 -21.46
N LEU A 533 -8.18 -17.12 -20.15
CA LEU A 533 -8.17 -18.33 -19.33
C LEU A 533 -9.33 -19.27 -19.67
N THR A 534 -10.50 -18.71 -20.04
CA THR A 534 -11.69 -19.51 -20.34
C THR A 534 -11.54 -20.39 -21.58
N LEU A 535 -10.56 -20.09 -22.44
CA LEU A 535 -10.28 -20.80 -23.69
C LEU A 535 -9.37 -22.03 -23.48
N HIS A 536 -8.88 -22.25 -22.27
CA HIS A 536 -7.90 -23.29 -21.99
C HIS A 536 -8.47 -24.40 -21.09
N ASP A 537 -8.63 -25.56 -21.66
CA ASP A 537 -9.02 -26.77 -20.93
C ASP A 537 -7.84 -27.68 -20.58
N ALA A 538 -6.63 -27.34 -21.08
CA ALA A 538 -5.41 -28.08 -20.80
C ALA A 538 -4.81 -27.65 -19.45
N GLY A 539 -4.41 -28.62 -18.65
CA GLY A 539 -3.78 -28.39 -17.37
C GLY A 539 -4.32 -29.28 -16.27
N PRO A 540 -3.69 -29.29 -15.10
CA PRO A 540 -4.14 -30.08 -13.97
C PRO A 540 -5.49 -29.59 -13.43
N ALA A 541 -6.29 -30.51 -12.92
CA ALA A 541 -7.46 -30.13 -12.15
C ALA A 541 -7.02 -29.52 -10.81
N LEU A 542 -7.65 -28.41 -10.46
CA LEU A 542 -7.44 -27.64 -9.24
C LEU A 542 -8.64 -27.83 -8.33
N ASP A 543 -8.39 -27.96 -7.05
CA ASP A 543 -9.45 -27.81 -6.05
C ASP A 543 -9.78 -26.31 -5.81
N VAL A 544 -10.75 -26.05 -4.94
CA VAL A 544 -11.17 -24.66 -4.66
C VAL A 544 -10.10 -23.83 -3.97
N VAL A 545 -9.23 -24.44 -3.17
CA VAL A 545 -8.13 -23.74 -2.46
C VAL A 545 -7.05 -23.35 -3.47
N GLU A 546 -6.69 -24.26 -4.35
CA GLU A 546 -5.75 -24.02 -5.45
C GLU A 546 -6.32 -22.98 -6.44
N GLY A 547 -7.61 -23.09 -6.79
CA GLY A 547 -8.31 -22.12 -7.62
C GLY A 547 -8.31 -20.71 -7.01
N ARG A 548 -8.52 -20.61 -5.67
CA ARG A 548 -8.40 -19.34 -4.94
C ARG A 548 -6.99 -18.75 -5.02
N LEU A 549 -5.98 -19.59 -4.88
CA LEU A 549 -4.59 -19.14 -4.96
C LEU A 549 -4.29 -18.58 -6.37
N GLU A 550 -4.71 -19.28 -7.42
CA GLU A 550 -4.56 -18.79 -8.80
C GLU A 550 -5.34 -17.48 -9.03
N LEU A 551 -6.53 -17.36 -8.48
CA LEU A 551 -7.29 -16.11 -8.55
C LEU A 551 -6.51 -14.98 -7.86
N THR A 552 -5.94 -15.23 -6.68
CA THR A 552 -5.16 -14.22 -5.94
C THR A 552 -3.97 -13.74 -6.78
N LEU A 553 -3.18 -14.66 -7.32
CA LEU A 553 -2.04 -14.35 -8.20
C LEU A 553 -2.45 -13.61 -9.47
N LEU A 554 -3.58 -13.98 -10.04
CA LEU A 554 -4.14 -13.28 -11.20
C LEU A 554 -4.54 -11.85 -10.85
N LEU A 555 -5.17 -11.65 -9.69
CA LEU A 555 -5.62 -10.33 -9.23
C LEU A 555 -4.47 -9.41 -8.81
N GLU A 556 -3.27 -9.92 -8.56
CA GLU A 556 -2.07 -9.11 -8.36
C GLU A 556 -1.54 -8.48 -9.66
N ARG A 557 -1.95 -8.99 -10.83
CA ARG A 557 -1.54 -8.43 -12.12
C ARG A 557 -2.08 -7.02 -12.31
N GLU A 558 -1.27 -6.20 -12.94
CA GLU A 558 -1.66 -4.82 -13.25
C GLU A 558 -2.66 -4.77 -14.42
N VAL A 559 -3.72 -4.00 -14.23
CA VAL A 559 -4.68 -3.64 -15.28
C VAL A 559 -4.54 -2.16 -15.63
N SER A 560 -4.52 -1.88 -16.92
CA SER A 560 -4.54 -0.51 -17.41
C SER A 560 -5.95 0.10 -17.34
N ARG A 561 -6.04 1.35 -16.91
CA ARG A 561 -7.32 2.09 -16.80
C ARG A 561 -7.55 3.06 -17.96
N GLY A 562 -7.39 2.65 -19.18
CA GLY A 562 -7.93 3.45 -20.26
C GLY A 562 -7.04 3.72 -21.47
N ALA A 563 -7.70 4.10 -22.56
CA ALA A 563 -7.09 4.68 -23.73
C ALA A 563 -6.63 6.12 -23.45
N LEU A 564 -5.58 6.55 -24.14
CA LEU A 564 -5.15 7.95 -24.13
C LEU A 564 -6.28 8.85 -24.64
N THR A 565 -6.90 9.60 -23.76
CA THR A 565 -7.86 10.65 -24.13
C THR A 565 -7.12 11.94 -24.44
N GLU A 566 -7.50 12.60 -25.51
CA GLU A 566 -6.98 13.92 -25.84
C GLU A 566 -7.34 14.93 -24.76
N ARG A 567 -6.49 15.93 -24.56
CA ARG A 567 -6.70 17.04 -23.62
C ARG A 567 -6.97 16.63 -22.16
N SER A 568 -6.35 15.52 -21.71
CA SER A 568 -6.45 15.10 -20.31
C SER A 568 -5.08 15.15 -19.62
N LEU A 569 -5.11 15.37 -18.30
CA LEU A 569 -3.94 15.22 -17.43
C LEU A 569 -3.40 13.79 -17.51
N ARG A 570 -2.07 13.64 -17.50
CA ARG A 570 -1.42 12.34 -17.53
C ARG A 570 -0.90 11.95 -16.15
N VAL A 571 -1.31 10.78 -15.66
CA VAL A 571 -0.72 10.15 -14.47
C VAL A 571 0.09 8.93 -14.94
N LEU A 572 1.41 8.95 -14.71
CA LEU A 572 2.35 7.98 -15.28
C LEU A 572 3.28 7.42 -14.21
N ALA A 573 3.74 6.18 -14.40
CA ALA A 573 4.92 5.69 -13.68
C ALA A 573 6.18 6.42 -14.18
N PRO A 574 7.23 6.56 -13.35
CA PRO A 574 8.45 7.30 -13.71
C PRO A 574 9.06 6.89 -15.05
N MET A 575 9.12 5.58 -15.34
CA MET A 575 9.70 5.07 -16.58
C MET A 575 8.86 5.41 -17.83
N HIS A 576 7.55 5.63 -17.65
CA HIS A 576 6.67 6.02 -18.75
C HIS A 576 6.87 7.47 -19.21
N LEU A 577 7.65 8.26 -18.48
CA LEU A 577 8.04 9.62 -18.86
C LEU A 577 9.23 9.64 -19.82
N LEU A 578 9.95 8.53 -19.98
CA LEU A 578 11.04 8.41 -20.94
C LEU A 578 10.51 8.61 -22.37
N GLY A 579 11.04 9.59 -23.08
CA GLY A 579 10.58 9.95 -24.43
C GLY A 579 9.29 10.79 -24.46
N GLY A 580 8.82 11.27 -23.30
CA GLY A 580 7.75 12.26 -23.17
C GLY A 580 8.28 13.66 -22.87
N GLU A 581 7.53 14.68 -23.25
CA GLU A 581 7.81 16.09 -22.93
C GLU A 581 6.54 16.77 -22.40
N PHE A 582 6.67 17.40 -21.23
CA PHE A 582 5.59 18.08 -20.54
C PHE A 582 6.03 19.45 -20.08
N ASP A 583 5.14 20.43 -20.15
CA ASP A 583 5.43 21.76 -19.61
C ASP A 583 5.58 21.72 -18.10
N VAL A 584 4.75 20.92 -17.42
CA VAL A 584 4.79 20.74 -15.96
C VAL A 584 4.85 19.26 -15.62
N VAL A 585 5.79 18.89 -14.76
CA VAL A 585 5.88 17.55 -14.18
C VAL A 585 5.83 17.65 -12.66
N CYS A 586 4.85 16.99 -12.05
CA CYS A 586 4.72 16.83 -10.60
C CYS A 586 5.14 15.43 -10.20
N VAL A 587 6.00 15.29 -9.18
CA VAL A 587 6.46 13.99 -8.67
C VAL A 587 6.05 13.86 -7.21
N LEU A 588 5.32 12.79 -6.90
CA LEU A 588 4.87 12.49 -5.56
C LEU A 588 5.73 11.42 -4.90
N GLY A 589 5.71 11.36 -3.57
CA GLY A 589 6.29 10.26 -2.81
C GLY A 589 7.82 10.22 -2.79
N LEU A 590 8.51 11.36 -2.93
CA LEU A 590 9.96 11.43 -2.88
C LEU A 590 10.49 11.29 -1.45
N SER A 591 10.21 10.15 -0.83
CA SER A 591 10.74 9.79 0.49
C SER A 591 11.68 8.59 0.41
N GLU A 592 12.56 8.48 1.41
CA GLU A 592 13.48 7.34 1.54
C GLU A 592 12.72 6.02 1.51
N ARG A 593 13.26 5.01 0.82
CA ARG A 593 12.69 3.66 0.62
C ARG A 593 11.41 3.60 -0.21
N ARG A 594 10.87 4.73 -0.68
CA ARG A 594 9.76 4.76 -1.64
C ARG A 594 10.26 5.04 -3.06
N PHE A 595 11.01 6.12 -3.23
CA PHE A 595 11.67 6.43 -4.48
C PHE A 595 13.00 7.17 -4.20
N PRO A 596 14.15 6.48 -4.30
CA PRO A 596 14.32 5.10 -4.81
C PRO A 596 13.68 4.04 -3.90
N SER A 597 13.11 3.03 -4.52
CA SER A 597 12.65 1.85 -3.81
C SER A 597 13.83 1.04 -3.30
N LYS A 598 13.65 0.39 -2.14
CA LYS A 598 14.68 -0.53 -1.64
C LYS A 598 14.70 -1.77 -2.52
N GLY A 599 15.81 -2.05 -3.21
CA GLY A 599 16.03 -3.35 -3.82
C GLY A 599 15.94 -4.45 -2.76
N SER A 600 15.15 -5.47 -2.99
CA SER A 600 15.14 -6.68 -2.19
C SER A 600 15.90 -7.74 -2.96
N GLU A 601 16.81 -8.43 -2.26
CA GLU A 601 17.45 -9.60 -2.81
C GLU A 601 16.42 -10.69 -3.02
N ASP A 602 16.43 -11.30 -4.19
CA ASP A 602 15.54 -12.42 -4.50
C ASP A 602 15.96 -13.65 -3.65
N ALA A 603 15.01 -14.32 -3.05
CA ALA A 603 15.27 -15.43 -2.15
C ALA A 603 15.92 -16.63 -2.87
N LEU A 604 15.65 -16.81 -4.16
CA LEU A 604 16.20 -17.89 -4.98
C LEU A 604 17.34 -17.41 -5.88
N LEU A 605 17.23 -16.22 -6.44
CA LEU A 605 18.22 -15.57 -7.31
C LEU A 605 18.95 -14.45 -6.56
N GLY A 606 19.60 -14.79 -5.45
CA GLY A 606 20.44 -13.86 -4.72
C GLY A 606 21.61 -13.32 -5.58
N ASP A 607 22.23 -12.23 -5.14
CA ASP A 607 23.34 -11.60 -5.86
C ASP A 607 24.51 -12.56 -6.09
N ASP A 608 24.73 -13.50 -5.18
CA ASP A 608 25.73 -14.56 -5.30
C ASP A 608 25.43 -15.55 -6.44
N VAL A 609 24.16 -15.90 -6.63
CA VAL A 609 23.69 -16.74 -7.76
C VAL A 609 23.81 -15.98 -9.07
N MET A 610 23.41 -14.72 -9.11
CA MET A 610 23.48 -13.86 -10.30
C MET A 610 24.93 -13.60 -10.71
N ALA A 611 25.85 -13.43 -9.75
CA ALA A 611 27.29 -13.30 -10.02
C ALA A 611 27.88 -14.60 -10.61
N ALA A 612 27.52 -15.77 -10.07
CA ALA A 612 27.97 -17.05 -10.63
C ALA A 612 27.47 -17.27 -12.06
N LEU A 613 26.21 -16.95 -12.33
CA LEU A 613 25.63 -17.00 -13.68
C LEU A 613 26.28 -16.00 -14.63
N SER A 614 26.51 -14.77 -14.17
CA SER A 614 27.23 -13.76 -14.98
C SER A 614 28.63 -14.22 -15.39
N ALA A 615 29.36 -14.84 -14.44
CA ALA A 615 30.69 -15.40 -14.70
C ALA A 615 30.64 -16.57 -15.68
N SER A 616 29.65 -17.46 -15.55
CA SER A 616 29.47 -18.61 -16.45
C SER A 616 29.10 -18.20 -17.86
N LEU A 617 28.26 -17.19 -18.00
CA LEU A 617 27.74 -16.71 -19.29
C LEU A 617 28.63 -15.65 -19.95
N GLY A 618 29.59 -15.07 -19.22
CA GLY A 618 30.43 -13.97 -19.70
C GLY A 618 29.64 -12.67 -19.96
N VAL A 619 28.44 -12.51 -19.38
CA VAL A 619 27.55 -11.35 -19.57
C VAL A 619 27.06 -10.87 -18.20
N PRO A 620 27.11 -9.54 -17.91
CA PRO A 620 26.62 -9.01 -16.66
C PRO A 620 25.09 -9.18 -16.57
N LEU A 621 24.62 -9.89 -15.56
CA LEU A 621 23.20 -10.01 -15.26
C LEU A 621 22.81 -9.01 -14.17
N PRO A 622 21.54 -8.55 -14.14
CA PRO A 622 21.07 -7.58 -13.16
C PRO A 622 21.11 -8.16 -11.72
N ASP A 623 21.66 -7.39 -10.79
CA ASP A 623 21.77 -7.65 -9.35
C ASP A 623 21.10 -6.53 -8.52
N THR A 624 21.26 -6.51 -7.22
CA THR A 624 20.72 -5.45 -6.35
C THR A 624 21.36 -4.09 -6.63
N THR A 625 22.62 -4.04 -7.10
CA THR A 625 23.27 -2.77 -7.47
C THR A 625 22.69 -2.22 -8.75
N SER A 626 22.32 -3.07 -9.69
CA SER A 626 21.60 -2.73 -10.92
C SER A 626 20.23 -2.10 -10.64
N HIS A 627 19.56 -2.51 -9.54
CA HIS A 627 18.31 -1.90 -9.12
C HIS A 627 18.46 -0.42 -8.77
N GLN A 628 19.50 -0.04 -8.05
CA GLN A 628 19.76 1.37 -7.74
C GLN A 628 20.03 2.19 -8.99
N ALA A 629 20.77 1.63 -9.95
CA ALA A 629 21.01 2.27 -11.23
C ALA A 629 19.71 2.42 -12.04
N LEU A 630 18.82 1.42 -11.98
CA LEU A 630 17.49 1.49 -12.59
C LEU A 630 16.65 2.61 -11.98
N GLU A 631 16.64 2.73 -10.65
CA GLU A 631 15.90 3.80 -9.96
C GLU A 631 16.42 5.19 -10.34
N ARG A 632 17.73 5.35 -10.48
CA ARG A 632 18.34 6.60 -10.99
C ARG A 632 17.91 6.89 -12.43
N ARG A 633 17.87 5.88 -13.31
CA ARG A 633 17.37 6.05 -14.69
C ARG A 633 15.90 6.44 -14.72
N ARG A 634 15.07 5.85 -13.83
CA ARG A 634 13.66 6.22 -13.67
C ARG A 634 13.51 7.68 -13.24
N PHE A 635 14.32 8.14 -12.30
CA PHE A 635 14.31 9.53 -11.86
C PHE A 635 14.81 10.48 -12.95
N ALA A 636 15.86 10.12 -13.67
CA ALA A 636 16.37 10.89 -14.81
C ALA A 636 15.30 11.04 -15.93
N ALA A 637 14.50 10.00 -16.20
CA ALA A 637 13.40 10.08 -17.14
C ALA A 637 12.34 11.10 -16.70
N VAL A 638 12.03 11.15 -15.41
CA VAL A 638 11.09 12.14 -14.84
C VAL A 638 11.61 13.57 -14.97
N VAL A 639 12.85 13.79 -14.55
CA VAL A 639 13.48 15.12 -14.62
C VAL A 639 13.62 15.59 -16.07
N GLY A 640 14.04 14.68 -16.97
CA GLY A 640 14.23 14.98 -18.37
C GLY A 640 12.95 15.29 -19.15
N ALA A 641 11.78 14.87 -18.63
CA ALA A 641 10.50 15.13 -19.26
C ALA A 641 9.96 16.55 -19.01
N ALA A 642 10.45 17.28 -18.01
CA ALA A 642 9.97 18.62 -17.64
C ALA A 642 10.57 19.70 -18.56
N ARG A 643 9.74 20.66 -19.02
CA ARG A 643 10.13 21.76 -19.91
C ARG A 643 10.03 23.15 -19.28
N ARG A 644 9.06 23.41 -18.44
CA ARG A 644 8.85 24.71 -17.80
C ARG A 644 8.91 24.63 -16.29
N ARG A 645 8.34 23.56 -15.73
CA ARG A 645 8.25 23.42 -14.27
C ARG A 645 8.37 21.97 -13.83
N LEU A 646 9.19 21.77 -12.80
CA LEU A 646 9.37 20.49 -12.10
C LEU A 646 9.00 20.71 -10.63
N TRP A 647 7.92 20.05 -10.19
CA TRP A 647 7.47 20.09 -8.80
C TRP A 647 7.75 18.75 -8.13
N LEU A 648 8.63 18.76 -7.13
CA LEU A 648 9.11 17.56 -6.43
C LEU A 648 8.60 17.62 -4.99
N SER A 649 7.81 16.62 -4.56
CA SER A 649 7.20 16.65 -3.24
C SER A 649 7.69 15.55 -2.31
N VAL A 650 7.85 15.93 -1.04
CA VAL A 650 8.27 15.09 0.07
C VAL A 650 7.19 15.14 1.14
N PRO A 651 6.47 14.05 1.41
CA PRO A 651 5.59 14.00 2.56
C PRO A 651 6.42 13.98 3.86
N ALA A 652 5.96 14.67 4.90
CA ALA A 652 6.62 14.67 6.20
C ALA A 652 6.24 13.46 7.05
N LEU A 653 5.11 12.84 6.76
CA LEU A 653 4.54 11.70 7.47
C LEU A 653 3.96 10.70 6.45
N ASP A 654 4.15 9.43 6.70
CA ASP A 654 3.39 8.35 6.06
C ASP A 654 2.08 8.20 6.83
N PHE A 655 0.95 8.46 6.17
CA PHE A 655 -0.37 8.48 6.81
C PHE A 655 -0.79 7.09 7.32
N ALA A 656 -0.43 6.04 6.60
CA ALA A 656 -0.83 4.67 6.95
C ALA A 656 -0.09 4.14 8.19
N THR A 657 1.18 4.52 8.37
CA THR A 657 2.02 4.06 9.47
C THR A 657 2.19 5.11 10.58
N GLU A 658 1.73 6.34 10.35
CA GLU A 658 1.91 7.50 11.23
C GLU A 658 3.37 7.80 11.57
N ARG A 659 4.31 7.38 10.71
CA ARG A 659 5.75 7.56 10.93
C ARG A 659 6.29 8.75 10.14
N PRO A 660 7.21 9.52 10.72
CA PRO A 660 7.95 10.54 9.99
C PRO A 660 8.72 9.94 8.82
N THR A 661 8.77 10.64 7.70
CA THR A 661 9.52 10.25 6.51
C THR A 661 10.73 11.14 6.33
N LEU A 662 11.82 10.58 5.80
CA LEU A 662 12.98 11.32 5.34
C LEU A 662 12.84 11.62 3.84
N ALA A 663 13.43 12.73 3.40
CA ALA A 663 13.48 13.05 1.98
C ALA A 663 14.28 12.00 1.20
N SER A 664 13.88 11.76 -0.04
CA SER A 664 14.60 10.91 -0.98
C SER A 664 16.04 11.41 -1.21
N PRO A 665 17.03 10.53 -1.39
CA PRO A 665 18.35 10.92 -1.88
C PRO A 665 18.30 11.73 -3.18
N PHE A 666 17.32 11.45 -4.06
CA PHE A 666 17.13 12.21 -5.29
C PHE A 666 16.77 13.68 -5.06
N VAL A 667 16.05 13.98 -3.98
CA VAL A 667 15.78 15.38 -3.58
C VAL A 667 17.07 16.07 -3.14
N LEU A 668 17.95 15.36 -2.45
CA LEU A 668 19.27 15.88 -2.04
C LEU A 668 20.16 16.12 -3.26
N ASP A 669 20.13 15.23 -4.27
CA ASP A 669 20.87 15.39 -5.52
C ASP A 669 20.37 16.61 -6.30
N VAL A 670 19.04 16.81 -6.39
CA VAL A 670 18.46 18.00 -7.02
C VAL A 670 18.83 19.27 -6.26
N ALA A 671 18.69 19.28 -4.93
CA ALA A 671 19.08 20.41 -4.09
C ALA A 671 20.57 20.76 -4.27
N SER A 672 21.42 19.73 -4.34
CA SER A 672 22.86 19.88 -4.58
C SER A 672 23.16 20.48 -5.95
N SER A 673 22.44 20.03 -7.00
CA SER A 673 22.57 20.56 -8.35
C SER A 673 22.13 22.02 -8.44
N LEU A 674 21.03 22.38 -7.76
CA LEU A 674 20.51 23.74 -7.71
C LEU A 674 21.51 24.70 -7.03
N LEU A 675 22.09 24.31 -5.90
CA LEU A 675 23.00 25.13 -5.13
C LEU A 675 24.46 25.05 -5.58
N GLY A 676 24.80 24.08 -6.44
CA GLY A 676 26.20 23.85 -6.87
C GLY A 676 27.12 23.33 -5.76
N LYS A 677 26.57 22.82 -4.66
CA LYS A 677 27.30 22.24 -3.52
C LYS A 677 26.51 21.07 -2.94
N ARG A 678 27.22 20.15 -2.29
CA ARG A 678 26.56 19.00 -1.64
C ARG A 678 25.62 19.45 -0.54
N VAL A 679 24.37 18.97 -0.55
CA VAL A 679 23.32 19.25 0.42
C VAL A 679 22.99 17.96 1.16
N GLY A 680 23.06 17.99 2.51
CA GLY A 680 22.62 16.90 3.38
C GLY A 680 21.20 17.15 3.90
N TYR A 681 20.65 16.18 4.64
CA TYR A 681 19.28 16.25 5.20
C TYR A 681 19.05 17.48 6.09
N GLU A 682 20.02 17.84 6.93
CA GLU A 682 19.91 19.00 7.80
C GLU A 682 19.91 20.30 6.98
N ALA A 683 20.86 20.43 6.06
CA ALA A 683 20.94 21.59 5.19
C ALA A 683 19.68 21.77 4.33
N LEU A 684 19.06 20.68 3.85
CA LEU A 684 17.80 20.73 3.12
C LEU A 684 16.69 21.40 3.92
N GLN A 685 16.67 21.21 5.24
CA GLN A 685 15.63 21.75 6.12
C GLN A 685 15.91 23.17 6.60
N THR A 686 17.19 23.51 6.74
CA THR A 686 17.63 24.78 7.35
C THR A 686 17.87 25.90 6.34
N ILE A 687 18.16 25.59 5.07
CA ILE A 687 18.36 26.61 4.04
C ILE A 687 17.00 27.25 3.69
N PRO A 688 16.85 28.57 3.94
CA PRO A 688 15.59 29.27 3.66
C PRO A 688 15.22 29.24 2.16
N GLY A 689 13.96 28.97 1.84
CA GLY A 689 13.46 28.95 0.46
C GLY A 689 13.83 27.73 -0.37
N LEU A 690 14.67 26.81 0.12
CA LEU A 690 15.03 25.61 -0.62
C LEU A 690 13.93 24.57 -0.58
N LEU A 691 13.32 24.35 0.59
CA LEU A 691 12.21 23.42 0.78
C LEU A 691 10.94 24.19 1.14
N CYS A 692 10.01 24.30 0.20
CA CYS A 692 8.77 25.05 0.36
C CYS A 692 7.73 24.21 1.11
N ARG A 693 7.21 24.70 2.21
CA ARG A 693 6.09 24.03 2.90
C ARG A 693 4.80 24.25 2.13
N ARG A 694 4.11 23.17 1.79
CA ARG A 694 2.82 23.17 1.09
C ARG A 694 1.76 22.45 1.90
N GLY A 695 0.61 23.10 2.11
CA GLY A 695 -0.46 22.59 2.96
C GLY A 695 -0.16 22.71 4.45
N SER A 696 -1.14 22.38 5.29
CA SER A 696 -1.04 22.42 6.74
C SER A 696 -1.67 21.16 7.35
N ARG A 697 -1.07 20.65 8.43
CA ARG A 697 -1.68 19.56 9.22
C ARG A 697 -2.98 20.01 9.89
N ALA A 698 -3.04 21.26 10.30
CA ALA A 698 -4.19 21.81 11.03
C ALA A 698 -5.35 22.22 10.11
N ARG A 699 -5.11 22.40 8.81
CA ARG A 699 -6.11 22.85 7.86
C ARG A 699 -6.33 21.83 6.74
N ALA A 700 -7.54 21.33 6.62
CA ALA A 700 -7.95 20.47 5.52
C ALA A 700 -8.17 21.23 4.20
N PHE A 701 -8.29 22.58 4.27
CA PHE A 701 -8.66 23.46 3.17
C PHE A 701 -7.44 24.22 2.64
N ALA A 702 -7.59 24.77 1.44
CA ALA A 702 -6.61 25.66 0.85
C ALA A 702 -6.38 26.89 1.73
N ASP A 703 -5.18 27.47 1.67
CA ASP A 703 -4.84 28.69 2.41
C ASP A 703 -5.53 29.92 1.81
N VAL A 704 -5.75 29.91 0.50
CA VAL A 704 -6.47 30.96 -0.26
C VAL A 704 -7.52 30.34 -1.16
N ALA A 705 -8.59 31.08 -1.42
CA ALA A 705 -9.75 30.60 -2.18
C ALA A 705 -9.39 30.10 -3.60
N ASP A 706 -8.48 30.78 -4.27
CA ASP A 706 -8.06 30.44 -5.65
C ASP A 706 -7.34 29.07 -5.75
N ASN A 707 -6.82 28.58 -4.64
CA ASN A 707 -6.18 27.26 -4.56
C ASN A 707 -7.16 26.12 -4.19
N SER A 708 -8.45 26.43 -4.01
CA SER A 708 -9.46 25.41 -3.65
C SER A 708 -9.65 24.38 -4.76
N LEU A 709 -9.85 23.12 -4.42
CA LEU A 709 -10.06 22.04 -5.40
C LEU A 709 -11.46 22.08 -6.00
N ASP A 710 -12.46 22.40 -5.18
CA ASP A 710 -13.85 22.39 -5.59
C ASP A 710 -14.58 23.66 -5.10
N ARG A 711 -15.81 23.84 -5.59
CA ARG A 711 -16.64 24.98 -5.24
C ARG A 711 -17.00 25.02 -3.75
N ALA A 712 -17.15 23.85 -3.13
CA ALA A 712 -17.50 23.77 -1.72
C ALA A 712 -16.32 24.25 -0.86
N GLU A 713 -15.10 23.77 -1.14
CA GLU A 713 -13.87 24.24 -0.49
C GLU A 713 -13.67 25.75 -0.70
N HIS A 714 -13.84 26.23 -1.94
CA HIS A 714 -13.74 27.66 -2.27
C HIS A 714 -14.69 28.51 -1.43
N THR A 715 -15.95 28.08 -1.30
CA THR A 715 -16.94 28.79 -0.47
C THR A 715 -16.55 28.76 1.01
N VAL A 716 -16.06 27.62 1.52
CA VAL A 716 -15.60 27.48 2.91
C VAL A 716 -14.40 28.39 3.20
N VAL A 717 -13.42 28.43 2.29
CA VAL A 717 -12.23 29.28 2.45
C VAL A 717 -12.58 30.76 2.42
N ARG A 718 -13.45 31.21 1.50
CA ARG A 718 -13.96 32.59 1.47
C ARG A 718 -14.72 32.92 2.74
N ALA A 719 -15.60 32.06 3.17
CA ALA A 719 -16.36 32.27 4.41
C ALA A 719 -15.44 32.32 5.65
N ALA A 720 -14.37 31.52 5.67
CA ALA A 720 -13.36 31.54 6.72
C ALA A 720 -12.56 32.88 6.72
N ALA A 721 -12.40 33.49 5.56
CA ALA A 721 -11.80 34.82 5.40
C ALA A 721 -12.75 35.98 5.74
N GLY A 722 -14.03 35.69 6.04
CA GLY A 722 -15.01 36.70 6.43
C GLY A 722 -15.92 37.23 5.29
N ASP A 723 -15.96 36.51 4.17
CA ASP A 723 -16.81 36.88 3.04
C ASP A 723 -18.29 36.60 3.36
N ASP A 724 -19.13 37.64 3.41
CA ASP A 724 -20.52 37.51 3.82
C ASP A 724 -21.37 36.72 2.84
N ASP A 725 -21.14 36.82 1.55
CA ASP A 725 -21.87 36.07 0.53
C ASP A 725 -21.57 34.58 0.64
N ALA A 726 -20.31 34.23 0.90
CA ALA A 726 -19.89 32.85 1.13
C ALA A 726 -20.47 32.29 2.43
N ILE A 727 -20.56 33.10 3.50
CA ILE A 727 -21.20 32.73 4.76
C ILE A 727 -22.70 32.45 4.55
N VAL A 728 -23.38 33.28 3.80
CA VAL A 728 -24.81 33.09 3.44
C VAL A 728 -25.00 31.84 2.60
N ALA A 729 -24.14 31.62 1.61
CA ALA A 729 -24.17 30.41 0.78
C ALA A 729 -23.96 29.12 1.62
N LEU A 730 -23.09 29.13 2.63
CA LEU A 730 -22.89 28.01 3.54
C LEU A 730 -24.09 27.77 4.46
N ALA A 731 -24.87 28.79 4.76
CA ALA A 731 -26.04 28.64 5.62
C ALA A 731 -27.09 27.68 5.04
N SER A 732 -27.13 27.49 3.74
CA SER A 732 -27.99 26.51 3.07
C SER A 732 -27.46 25.06 3.10
N HIS A 733 -26.17 24.86 3.41
CA HIS A 733 -25.51 23.53 3.42
C HIS A 733 -25.05 23.12 4.82
N ALA A 734 -25.82 22.26 5.49
CA ALA A 734 -25.55 21.84 6.87
C ALA A 734 -24.12 21.26 7.06
N HIS A 735 -23.64 20.43 6.11
CA HIS A 735 -22.31 19.85 6.16
C HIS A 735 -21.21 20.94 6.06
N ALA A 736 -21.33 21.86 5.11
CA ALA A 736 -20.36 22.94 4.94
C ALA A 736 -20.31 23.88 6.15
N ARG A 737 -21.46 24.18 6.74
CA ARG A 737 -21.54 24.93 8.04
C ARG A 737 -20.81 24.20 9.13
N GLY A 738 -21.02 22.88 9.23
CA GLY A 738 -20.33 22.04 10.22
C GLY A 738 -18.81 22.11 10.07
N LEU A 739 -18.30 21.96 8.85
CA LEU A 739 -16.87 22.04 8.55
C LEU A 739 -16.28 23.42 8.88
N LEU A 740 -16.97 24.51 8.53
CA LEU A 740 -16.53 25.87 8.85
C LEU A 740 -16.50 26.09 10.37
N GLN A 741 -17.52 25.64 11.08
CA GLN A 741 -17.60 25.77 12.53
C GLN A 741 -16.49 24.95 13.19
N LEU A 742 -16.27 23.70 12.75
CA LEU A 742 -15.17 22.88 13.22
C LEU A 742 -13.80 23.59 13.01
N HIS A 743 -13.57 24.14 11.80
CA HIS A 743 -12.34 24.86 11.49
C HIS A 743 -12.13 26.08 12.40
N ARG A 744 -13.16 26.89 12.61
CA ARG A 744 -13.12 28.07 13.52
C ARG A 744 -12.85 27.65 14.97
N SER A 745 -13.50 26.57 15.41
CA SER A 745 -13.35 26.05 16.77
C SER A 745 -11.97 25.48 17.02
N MET A 746 -11.41 24.71 16.06
CA MET A 746 -10.04 24.21 16.12
C MET A 746 -8.99 25.34 16.11
N ALA A 747 -9.19 26.37 15.27
CA ALA A 747 -8.31 27.52 15.23
C ALA A 747 -8.35 28.34 16.53
N ARG A 748 -9.49 28.40 17.20
CA ARG A 748 -9.66 29.03 18.51
C ARG A 748 -8.95 28.22 19.60
N ALA A 749 -9.20 26.92 19.64
CA ALA A 749 -8.57 26.00 20.60
C ALA A 749 -7.05 26.00 20.45
N ALA A 750 -6.52 26.01 19.24
CA ALA A 750 -5.07 26.07 18.96
C ALA A 750 -4.42 27.37 19.49
N ARG A 751 -5.18 28.46 19.60
CA ARG A 751 -4.73 29.74 20.19
C ARG A 751 -4.95 29.83 21.70
N GLY A 752 -5.33 28.73 22.35
CA GLY A 752 -5.57 28.71 23.81
C GLY A 752 -6.98 29.19 24.21
N GLY A 753 -7.92 29.31 23.28
CA GLY A 753 -9.31 29.66 23.55
C GLY A 753 -10.08 28.50 24.18
N ALA A 754 -11.27 28.81 24.71
CA ALA A 754 -12.16 27.84 25.34
C ALA A 754 -12.58 26.74 24.37
N LEU A 755 -12.76 25.51 24.90
CA LEU A 755 -13.35 24.41 24.15
C LEU A 755 -14.84 24.69 23.87
N ASP A 756 -15.31 24.14 22.77
CA ASP A 756 -16.74 24.15 22.37
C ASP A 756 -17.18 22.74 21.95
N ALA A 757 -18.44 22.62 21.52
CA ALA A 757 -19.02 21.35 21.11
C ALA A 757 -18.26 20.64 19.96
N TRP A 758 -17.47 21.37 19.20
CA TRP A 758 -16.68 20.85 18.07
C TRP A 758 -15.27 20.43 18.45
N THR A 759 -14.80 20.89 19.60
CA THR A 759 -13.44 20.62 20.10
C THR A 759 -13.40 19.79 21.36
N GLY A 760 -14.54 19.21 21.77
CA GLY A 760 -14.64 18.25 22.86
C GLY A 760 -15.37 18.76 24.11
N LEU A 761 -16.18 19.83 23.99
CA LEU A 761 -17.10 20.23 25.04
C LEU A 761 -18.42 19.42 24.95
N VAL A 762 -18.71 18.63 25.95
CA VAL A 762 -19.96 17.87 26.09
C VAL A 762 -20.80 18.49 27.20
N SER A 763 -22.13 18.48 27.05
CA SER A 763 -23.04 19.00 28.09
C SER A 763 -22.84 18.20 29.40
N THR A 764 -22.64 18.91 30.50
CA THR A 764 -22.46 18.30 31.83
C THR A 764 -23.64 17.43 32.27
N ALA A 765 -24.84 17.73 31.77
CA ALA A 765 -26.04 16.94 32.03
C ALA A 765 -26.00 15.53 31.41
N VAL A 766 -25.09 15.27 30.48
CA VAL A 766 -24.95 14.00 29.76
C VAL A 766 -23.71 13.22 30.21
N VAL A 767 -22.88 13.81 31.07
CA VAL A 767 -21.63 13.16 31.51
C VAL A 767 -21.91 12.11 32.57
N THR A 768 -22.05 10.87 32.13
CA THR A 768 -22.22 9.68 32.99
C THR A 768 -21.02 8.74 32.79
N LEU A 769 -19.82 9.19 33.19
CA LEU A 769 -18.64 8.31 33.10
C LEU A 769 -18.65 7.31 34.26
N SER A 770 -18.42 6.03 33.91
CA SER A 770 -18.19 4.99 34.91
C SER A 770 -17.04 5.37 35.85
N GLY A 771 -17.24 5.30 37.12
CA GLY A 771 -16.23 5.58 38.15
C GLY A 771 -16.27 7.02 38.72
N LEU A 772 -16.97 7.99 38.11
CA LEU A 772 -17.17 9.32 38.71
C LEU A 772 -18.08 9.26 39.96
N ASP A 773 -18.87 8.22 40.08
CA ASP A 773 -19.72 7.88 41.19
C ASP A 773 -19.02 6.99 42.26
N GLY A 774 -17.73 6.72 42.08
CA GLY A 774 -16.96 5.84 42.95
C GLY A 774 -17.09 4.35 42.63
N THR A 775 -17.78 3.97 41.55
CA THR A 775 -17.76 2.57 41.07
C THR A 775 -16.38 2.14 40.65
N PRO A 776 -15.94 0.88 40.92
CA PRO A 776 -14.63 0.41 40.55
C PRO A 776 -14.41 0.40 39.02
N VAL A 777 -13.29 0.94 38.57
CA VAL A 777 -12.92 1.02 37.16
C VAL A 777 -11.54 0.41 36.90
N PRO A 778 -11.28 -0.15 35.69
CA PRO A 778 -9.95 -0.57 35.32
C PRO A 778 -9.00 0.65 35.25
N VAL A 779 -7.73 0.47 35.61
CA VAL A 779 -6.73 1.54 35.58
C VAL A 779 -6.60 2.11 34.18
N ARG A 780 -6.76 1.28 33.16
CA ARG A 780 -6.69 1.72 31.75
C ARG A 780 -7.72 2.81 31.42
N THR A 781 -8.87 2.81 32.05
CA THR A 781 -9.87 3.88 31.88
C THR A 781 -9.34 5.22 32.35
N LEU A 782 -8.56 5.24 33.43
CA LEU A 782 -7.94 6.46 33.96
C LEU A 782 -6.78 6.94 33.06
N VAL A 783 -5.97 6.01 32.56
CA VAL A 783 -4.90 6.30 31.61
C VAL A 783 -5.48 6.84 30.30
N ASP A 784 -6.52 6.21 29.77
CA ASP A 784 -7.21 6.69 28.57
C ASP A 784 -7.83 8.09 28.79
N LEU A 785 -8.39 8.36 29.96
CA LEU A 785 -8.94 9.68 30.31
C LEU A 785 -7.87 10.77 30.31
N MET A 786 -6.65 10.44 30.75
CA MET A 786 -5.53 11.37 30.76
C MET A 786 -4.86 11.55 29.40
N THR A 787 -4.86 10.51 28.57
CA THR A 787 -4.09 10.48 27.32
C THR A 787 -4.94 10.74 26.07
N VAL A 788 -6.16 10.21 26.06
CA VAL A 788 -7.11 10.27 24.91
C VAL A 788 -8.55 10.49 25.40
N PRO A 789 -8.84 11.58 26.12
CA PRO A 789 -10.15 11.80 26.75
C PRO A 789 -11.30 11.82 25.73
N GLY A 790 -11.08 12.24 24.51
CA GLY A 790 -12.05 12.17 23.42
C GLY A 790 -12.52 10.74 23.15
N ASP A 791 -11.61 9.76 23.17
CA ASP A 791 -11.95 8.34 23.00
C ASP A 791 -12.77 7.79 24.15
N VAL A 792 -12.52 8.26 25.39
CA VAL A 792 -13.32 7.89 26.56
C VAL A 792 -14.74 8.42 26.40
N ALA A 793 -14.90 9.68 25.96
CA ALA A 793 -16.20 10.27 25.68
C ALA A 793 -16.95 9.46 24.61
N VAL A 794 -16.31 9.11 23.50
CA VAL A 794 -16.90 8.33 22.40
C VAL A 794 -17.35 6.94 22.90
N ARG A 795 -16.52 6.25 23.69
CA ARG A 795 -16.84 4.90 24.16
C ARG A 795 -17.90 4.88 25.24
N GLN A 796 -17.80 5.74 26.23
CA GLN A 796 -18.66 5.69 27.41
C GLN A 796 -19.94 6.52 27.26
N LEU A 797 -19.84 7.74 26.71
CA LEU A 797 -20.99 8.64 26.56
C LEU A 797 -21.81 8.32 25.32
N LEU A 798 -21.14 8.11 24.18
CA LEU A 798 -21.83 7.80 22.93
C LEU A 798 -22.08 6.30 22.74
N ARG A 799 -21.51 5.46 23.60
CA ARG A 799 -21.55 3.99 23.49
C ARG A 799 -21.17 3.49 22.09
N ALA A 800 -20.34 4.27 21.41
CA ALA A 800 -19.85 3.96 20.07
C ALA A 800 -18.61 3.09 20.20
N PHE A 801 -18.74 1.83 19.85
CA PHE A 801 -17.60 0.92 19.77
C PHE A 801 -17.02 0.96 18.36
N SER A 802 -15.74 1.23 18.26
CA SER A 802 -15.00 0.90 17.05
C SER A 802 -15.08 -0.61 16.86
N LEU A 803 -15.74 -1.05 15.81
CA LEU A 803 -15.60 -2.41 15.33
C LEU A 803 -14.17 -2.54 14.79
N ARG A 804 -13.21 -2.80 15.67
CA ARG A 804 -11.90 -3.25 15.24
C ARG A 804 -12.16 -4.51 14.45
N ARG A 805 -11.82 -4.48 13.16
CA ARG A 805 -11.76 -5.68 12.35
C ARG A 805 -10.86 -6.64 13.10
N LEU A 806 -11.43 -7.75 13.59
CA LEU A 806 -10.62 -8.86 14.02
C LEU A 806 -9.84 -9.29 12.79
N SER A 807 -8.56 -8.96 12.74
CA SER A 807 -7.70 -9.45 11.68
C SER A 807 -7.64 -10.96 11.86
N PRO A 808 -8.07 -11.76 10.88
CA PRO A 808 -7.93 -13.20 10.94
C PRO A 808 -6.48 -13.57 10.67
N GLN A 809 -5.56 -13.17 11.53
CA GLN A 809 -4.22 -13.70 11.52
C GLN A 809 -4.30 -15.08 12.17
N PHE A 810 -4.30 -16.07 11.30
CA PHE A 810 -4.40 -17.48 11.60
C PHE A 810 -3.56 -17.89 12.82
N GLY A 811 -4.23 -18.13 13.95
CA GLY A 811 -3.67 -18.81 15.11
C GLY A 811 -2.65 -18.03 15.94
N LEU A 812 -2.41 -16.74 15.66
CA LEU A 812 -1.54 -15.90 16.48
C LEU A 812 -2.35 -15.11 17.50
N LEU A 813 -1.92 -15.12 18.76
CA LEU A 813 -2.51 -14.27 19.79
C LEU A 813 -2.25 -12.80 19.46
N GLU A 814 -3.30 -11.97 19.48
CA GLU A 814 -3.15 -10.53 19.29
C GLU A 814 -2.41 -9.89 20.48
N PRO A 815 -1.72 -8.75 20.29
CA PRO A 815 -1.02 -8.06 21.40
C PRO A 815 -1.86 -7.82 22.64
N ARG A 816 -3.17 -7.61 22.50
CA ARG A 816 -4.10 -7.44 23.62
C ARG A 816 -4.26 -8.72 24.47
N HIS A 817 -4.26 -9.90 23.84
CA HIS A 817 -4.33 -11.17 24.54
C HIS A 817 -3.02 -11.45 25.29
N LEU A 818 -1.90 -11.02 24.71
CA LEU A 818 -0.61 -11.11 25.39
C LEU A 818 -0.53 -10.18 26.60
N THR A 819 -1.11 -8.98 26.52
CA THR A 819 -1.25 -8.09 27.67
C THR A 819 -2.16 -8.69 28.72
N GLY A 820 -3.32 -9.23 28.34
CA GLY A 820 -4.22 -9.93 29.24
C GLY A 820 -3.57 -11.13 29.92
N LEU A 821 -2.75 -11.88 29.20
CA LEU A 821 -2.00 -13.01 29.75
C LEU A 821 -0.99 -12.57 30.82
N THR A 822 -0.30 -11.45 30.62
CA THR A 822 0.62 -10.89 31.62
C THR A 822 -0.13 -10.39 32.86
N GLU A 823 -1.29 -9.78 32.69
CA GLU A 823 -2.17 -9.36 33.80
C GLU A 823 -2.70 -10.58 34.60
N MET A 824 -3.12 -11.64 33.89
CA MET A 824 -3.54 -12.89 34.51
C MET A 824 -2.39 -13.58 35.26
N ALA A 825 -1.20 -13.65 34.63
CA ALA A 825 -0.01 -14.23 35.24
C ALA A 825 0.41 -13.44 36.50
N ALA A 826 0.35 -12.10 36.44
CA ALA A 826 0.66 -11.26 37.58
C ALA A 826 -0.26 -11.48 38.77
N ARG A 827 -1.51 -11.87 38.59
CA ARG A 827 -2.46 -12.22 39.69
C ARG A 827 -2.06 -13.48 40.45
N HIS A 828 -1.28 -14.35 39.84
CA HIS A 828 -0.85 -15.62 40.39
C HIS A 828 0.54 -15.58 41.04
N LEU A 829 1.26 -14.47 40.93
CA LEU A 829 2.60 -14.31 41.50
C LEU A 829 2.49 -13.95 43.00
N VAL A 830 3.26 -14.57 43.88
CA VAL A 830 3.37 -14.29 45.29
C VAL A 830 4.84 -14.16 45.70
N THR A 831 5.08 -13.53 46.82
CA THR A 831 6.33 -13.18 47.52
C THR A 831 7.58 -13.99 47.12
N PRO A 832 8.77 -13.34 46.99
CA PRO A 832 10.00 -14.02 46.75
C PRO A 832 10.37 -14.97 47.88
N ARG A 833 10.84 -16.16 47.52
CA ARG A 833 11.43 -17.10 48.49
C ARG A 833 12.92 -17.16 48.19
N ALA A 834 13.73 -16.72 49.17
CA ALA A 834 15.18 -16.61 49.02
C ALA A 834 15.89 -17.98 49.04
N ASP A 835 15.23 -19.09 49.44
CA ASP A 835 15.91 -20.31 49.86
C ASP A 835 15.51 -21.59 49.07
N VAL A 836 14.82 -21.50 47.94
CA VAL A 836 14.37 -22.70 47.18
C VAL A 836 14.78 -22.58 45.73
N GLU A 837 15.52 -23.56 45.25
CA GLU A 837 15.79 -23.77 43.82
C GLU A 837 14.44 -24.03 43.09
N VAL A 838 14.06 -23.15 42.22
CA VAL A 838 12.72 -23.18 41.58
C VAL A 838 12.81 -23.96 40.28
N ASP A 839 12.05 -25.02 40.16
CA ASP A 839 11.85 -25.75 38.93
C ASP A 839 11.03 -24.91 37.94
N VAL A 840 11.69 -24.33 36.92
CA VAL A 840 11.10 -23.49 35.87
C VAL A 840 9.99 -24.24 35.11
N ASP A 841 10.16 -25.54 34.90
CA ASP A 841 9.17 -26.36 34.20
C ASP A 841 7.90 -26.55 35.04
N ALA A 842 8.03 -26.75 36.35
CA ALA A 842 6.89 -26.84 37.26
C ALA A 842 6.13 -25.49 37.35
N VAL A 843 6.84 -24.37 37.43
CA VAL A 843 6.27 -23.03 37.44
C VAL A 843 5.57 -22.73 36.10
N THR A 844 6.18 -23.07 34.98
CA THR A 844 5.61 -22.93 33.64
C THR A 844 4.29 -23.70 33.53
N LYS A 845 4.29 -24.96 33.99
CA LYS A 845 3.11 -25.82 33.95
C LYS A 845 1.98 -25.29 34.86
N ALA A 846 2.33 -24.78 36.02
CA ALA A 846 1.38 -24.17 36.96
C ALA A 846 0.77 -22.88 36.37
N LEU A 847 1.58 -22.00 35.72
CA LEU A 847 1.13 -20.80 35.05
C LEU A 847 0.17 -21.13 33.90
N VAL A 848 0.52 -22.08 33.04
CA VAL A 848 -0.34 -22.51 31.93
C VAL A 848 -1.66 -23.05 32.46
N ASN A 849 -1.64 -23.89 33.50
CA ASN A 849 -2.86 -24.46 34.07
C ASN A 849 -3.75 -23.42 34.74
N ALA A 850 -3.20 -22.37 35.33
CA ALA A 850 -3.93 -21.30 35.96
C ALA A 850 -4.54 -20.31 34.95
N VAL A 851 -3.76 -19.95 33.91
CA VAL A 851 -4.12 -18.89 32.95
C VAL A 851 -4.93 -19.41 31.76
N TRP A 852 -4.67 -20.65 31.34
CA TRP A 852 -5.28 -21.19 30.14
C TRP A 852 -6.81 -21.24 30.16
N PRO A 853 -7.49 -21.70 31.24
CA PRO A 853 -8.95 -21.75 31.26
C PRO A 853 -9.59 -20.36 31.13
N GLU A 854 -9.02 -19.35 31.80
CA GLU A 854 -9.52 -17.98 31.76
C GLU A 854 -9.30 -17.36 30.34
N LEU A 855 -8.13 -17.56 29.78
CA LEU A 855 -7.81 -17.10 28.41
C LEU A 855 -8.65 -17.83 27.37
N GLN A 856 -8.85 -19.14 27.52
CA GLN A 856 -9.71 -19.93 26.65
C GLN A 856 -11.14 -19.41 26.64
N ALA A 857 -11.69 -19.09 27.79
CA ALA A 857 -13.02 -18.51 27.92
C ALA A 857 -13.11 -17.13 27.26
N ASP A 858 -12.08 -16.32 27.36
CA ASP A 858 -11.99 -15.00 26.74
C ASP A 858 -11.84 -15.08 25.21
N LEU A 859 -11.01 -15.97 24.72
CA LEU A 859 -10.82 -16.23 23.28
C LEU A 859 -12.08 -16.83 22.64
N ALA A 860 -12.78 -17.74 23.36
CA ALA A 860 -14.05 -18.30 22.91
C ALA A 860 -15.14 -17.21 22.78
N ARG A 861 -15.19 -16.25 23.73
CA ARG A 861 -16.05 -15.07 23.62
C ARG A 861 -15.66 -14.15 22.47
N GLY A 862 -14.39 -14.13 22.08
CA GLY A 862 -13.84 -13.35 20.97
C GLY A 862 -13.99 -14.00 19.60
N ALA A 863 -14.71 -15.12 19.44
CA ALA A 863 -14.94 -15.83 18.17
C ALA A 863 -13.75 -16.63 17.62
N TYR A 864 -12.83 -17.07 18.47
CA TYR A 864 -11.82 -18.04 18.08
C TYR A 864 -12.43 -19.44 17.96
N SER A 865 -12.12 -20.15 16.86
CA SER A 865 -12.51 -21.55 16.70
C SER A 865 -11.68 -22.47 17.61
N ASP A 866 -12.19 -23.67 17.93
CA ASP A 866 -11.46 -24.64 18.73
C ASP A 866 -10.08 -24.95 18.17
N GLY A 867 -9.94 -25.06 16.85
CA GLY A 867 -8.65 -25.26 16.20
C GLY A 867 -7.70 -24.05 16.29
N ALA A 868 -8.23 -22.82 16.42
CA ALA A 868 -7.41 -21.63 16.68
C ALA A 868 -6.97 -21.58 18.15
N LEU A 869 -7.83 -22.03 19.07
CA LEU A 869 -7.50 -22.16 20.50
C LEU A 869 -6.38 -23.18 20.71
N GLU A 870 -6.46 -24.35 20.08
CA GLU A 870 -5.40 -25.36 20.15
C GLU A 870 -4.06 -24.86 19.59
N ARG A 871 -4.08 -24.07 18.51
CA ARG A 871 -2.86 -23.45 17.98
C ARG A 871 -2.31 -22.33 18.87
N ALA A 872 -3.14 -21.67 19.66
CA ALA A 872 -2.72 -20.64 20.60
C ALA A 872 -2.04 -21.22 21.84
N ARG A 873 -2.38 -22.45 22.25
CA ARG A 873 -1.85 -23.10 23.46
C ARG A 873 -0.34 -23.18 23.54
N PRO A 874 0.40 -23.58 22.49
CA PRO A 874 1.88 -23.55 22.51
C PRO A 874 2.47 -22.14 22.68
N GLN A 875 1.80 -21.11 22.17
CA GLN A 875 2.25 -19.73 22.35
C GLN A 875 2.06 -19.27 23.80
N VAL A 876 1.00 -19.68 24.45
CA VAL A 876 0.76 -19.43 25.88
C VAL A 876 1.82 -20.16 26.71
N ALA A 877 2.14 -21.41 26.38
CA ALA A 877 3.17 -22.19 27.05
C ALA A 877 4.57 -21.53 26.92
N LEU A 878 4.93 -21.08 25.72
CA LEU A 878 6.19 -20.36 25.47
C LEU A 878 6.30 -19.05 26.26
N LEU A 879 5.21 -18.29 26.33
CA LEU A 879 5.16 -17.05 27.13
C LEU A 879 5.21 -17.34 28.63
N ALA A 880 4.53 -18.38 29.09
CA ALA A 880 4.59 -18.82 30.47
C ALA A 880 6.00 -19.28 30.85
N GLN A 881 6.69 -19.98 29.97
CA GLN A 881 8.09 -20.37 30.15
C GLN A 881 9.00 -19.15 30.24
N GLN A 882 8.88 -18.18 29.33
CA GLN A 882 9.62 -16.92 29.37
C GLN A 882 9.36 -16.13 30.66
N LEU A 883 8.14 -16.16 31.18
CA LEU A 883 7.79 -15.58 32.47
C LEU A 883 8.44 -16.33 33.62
N ALA A 884 8.38 -17.65 33.64
CA ALA A 884 8.96 -18.50 34.67
C ALA A 884 10.48 -18.36 34.73
N GLU A 885 11.18 -18.36 33.58
CA GLU A 885 12.63 -18.14 33.48
C GLU A 885 13.11 -16.80 34.04
N ARG A 886 12.26 -15.77 33.99
CA ARG A 886 12.57 -14.41 34.46
C ARG A 886 12.11 -14.13 35.87
N LEU A 887 11.14 -14.92 36.35
CA LEU A 887 10.53 -14.75 37.65
C LEU A 887 10.76 -16.00 38.48
N HIS A 888 11.86 -16.73 38.25
CA HIS A 888 12.19 -18.00 38.91
C HIS A 888 12.25 -17.86 40.42
N ASP A 889 12.51 -16.67 40.96
CA ASP A 889 12.55 -16.37 42.40
C ASP A 889 11.14 -16.16 43.02
N TRP A 890 10.05 -16.27 42.23
CA TRP A 890 8.69 -15.93 42.64
C TRP A 890 7.78 -17.15 42.65
N TRP A 891 7.01 -17.32 43.68
CA TRP A 891 6.09 -18.44 43.86
C TRP A 891 4.63 -18.07 43.52
N MET A 892 3.87 -19.08 43.03
CA MET A 892 2.45 -18.97 42.75
C MET A 892 1.62 -19.52 43.90
N THR A 893 0.75 -18.68 44.49
CA THR A 893 -0.32 -19.10 45.38
C THR A 893 -1.66 -18.59 44.86
N ALA A 894 -2.77 -19.09 45.36
CA ALA A 894 -4.09 -18.56 45.00
C ALA A 894 -4.13 -17.04 45.23
N PRO A 895 -4.60 -16.27 44.24
CA PRO A 895 -4.65 -14.82 44.37
C PRO A 895 -5.61 -14.44 45.53
N PRO A 896 -5.25 -13.45 46.36
CA PRO A 896 -6.21 -12.85 47.24
C PRO A 896 -7.33 -12.24 46.38
N ALA A 897 -8.56 -12.27 46.88
CA ALA A 897 -9.68 -11.64 46.17
C ALA A 897 -9.34 -10.18 45.90
N PRO A 898 -9.56 -9.66 44.69
CA PRO A 898 -9.21 -8.29 44.36
C PRO A 898 -10.03 -7.35 45.23
N THR A 899 -9.37 -6.63 46.14
CA THR A 899 -9.99 -5.59 46.93
C THR A 899 -9.93 -4.27 46.15
N PRO A 900 -11.04 -3.59 45.88
CA PRO A 900 -11.03 -2.29 45.25
C PRO A 900 -10.19 -1.29 46.04
N LEU A 901 -9.26 -0.60 45.36
CA LEU A 901 -8.38 0.39 45.98
C LEU A 901 -8.77 1.80 45.52
N ARG A 902 -8.96 2.71 46.46
CA ARG A 902 -9.18 4.13 46.18
C ARG A 902 -7.87 4.78 45.72
N VAL A 903 -7.90 5.53 44.62
CA VAL A 903 -6.69 6.12 44.04
C VAL A 903 -6.14 7.26 44.92
N ASP A 904 -7.02 8.14 45.36
CA ASP A 904 -6.69 9.28 46.23
C ASP A 904 -7.94 9.74 47.01
N PRO A 905 -7.83 10.18 48.28
CA PRO A 905 -8.98 10.65 49.05
C PRO A 905 -9.74 11.82 48.42
N GLY A 906 -9.05 12.67 47.65
CA GLY A 906 -9.65 13.82 46.95
C GLY A 906 -10.28 13.48 45.59
N LEU A 907 -10.11 12.26 45.07
CA LEU A 907 -10.60 11.85 43.77
C LEU A 907 -11.69 10.76 43.89
N PRO A 908 -12.67 10.71 42.97
CA PRO A 908 -13.77 9.72 43.04
C PRO A 908 -13.36 8.30 42.64
N TRP A 909 -12.15 8.14 42.11
CA TRP A 909 -11.75 6.92 41.43
C TRP A 909 -11.39 5.77 42.37
N VAL A 910 -11.99 4.61 42.13
CA VAL A 910 -11.68 3.34 42.75
C VAL A 910 -11.21 2.35 41.71
N LEU A 911 -10.07 1.69 41.92
CA LEU A 911 -9.55 0.68 41.00
C LEU A 911 -10.25 -0.65 41.21
N ALA A 912 -10.70 -1.30 40.16
CA ALA A 912 -11.30 -2.61 40.18
C ALA A 912 -10.31 -3.71 40.62
N ALA A 913 -9.03 -3.54 40.26
CA ALA A 913 -7.93 -4.38 40.72
C ALA A 913 -6.63 -3.56 40.67
N PRO A 914 -5.65 -3.81 41.55
CA PRO A 914 -4.37 -3.16 41.49
C PRO A 914 -3.64 -3.52 40.16
N VAL A 915 -2.97 -2.52 39.58
CA VAL A 915 -2.09 -2.73 38.43
C VAL A 915 -0.73 -3.14 38.96
N GLY A 916 -0.24 -4.26 38.52
CA GLY A 916 0.99 -4.79 39.05
C GLY A 916 0.82 -5.45 40.44
N ARG A 917 1.92 -5.85 41.01
CA ARG A 917 1.91 -6.54 42.26
C ARG A 917 2.80 -5.86 43.28
N LEU A 918 2.26 -5.76 44.54
CA LEU A 918 3.02 -5.31 45.67
C LEU A 918 3.83 -6.48 46.23
N LEU A 919 5.12 -6.25 46.42
CA LEU A 919 6.03 -7.22 46.97
C LEU A 919 6.65 -6.67 48.24
N ASP A 920 6.62 -7.46 49.30
CA ASP A 920 7.31 -7.17 50.54
C ASP A 920 8.78 -7.58 50.40
N ASP A 921 9.69 -6.66 50.64
CA ASP A 921 11.15 -6.89 50.61
C ASP A 921 11.69 -7.50 51.90
N GLY A 922 10.80 -7.92 52.79
CA GLY A 922 11.12 -8.46 54.10
C GLY A 922 11.38 -7.42 55.20
N THR A 923 11.36 -6.12 54.84
CA THR A 923 11.47 -4.98 55.80
C THR A 923 10.13 -4.34 56.13
N GLY A 924 9.03 -4.84 55.56
CA GLY A 924 7.70 -4.24 55.66
C GLY A 924 7.49 -3.13 54.63
N GLN A 925 8.45 -2.94 53.71
CA GLN A 925 8.32 -2.01 52.56
C GLN A 925 8.01 -2.79 51.29
N PHE A 926 7.19 -2.23 50.45
CA PHE A 926 6.67 -2.91 49.27
C PHE A 926 7.17 -2.27 47.99
N THR A 927 7.52 -3.11 47.06
CA THR A 927 7.80 -2.70 45.65
C THR A 927 6.66 -3.12 44.75
N LEU A 928 6.14 -2.19 43.96
CA LEU A 928 5.16 -2.47 42.93
C LEU A 928 5.86 -2.97 41.67
N ILE A 929 5.47 -4.16 41.20
CA ILE A 929 5.96 -4.70 39.93
C ILE A 929 4.87 -4.63 38.88
N ASP A 930 5.22 -4.07 37.74
CA ASP A 930 4.40 -4.11 36.51
C ASP A 930 5.14 -4.88 35.44
N LEU A 931 4.46 -5.87 34.85
CA LEU A 931 4.99 -6.73 33.78
C LEU A 931 4.57 -6.17 32.43
N GLN A 932 5.44 -5.41 31.81
CA GLN A 932 5.20 -4.86 30.48
C GLN A 932 5.89 -5.69 29.39
N ARG A 933 5.25 -5.83 28.23
CA ARG A 933 5.81 -6.55 27.10
C ARG A 933 7.01 -5.82 26.48
N THR A 934 7.00 -4.50 26.50
CA THR A 934 8.05 -3.66 25.93
C THR A 934 8.19 -2.39 26.75
N ILE A 935 9.34 -2.20 27.34
CA ILE A 935 9.69 -0.90 27.93
C ILE A 935 9.95 0.02 26.73
N LYS A 936 8.97 0.83 26.38
CA LYS A 936 9.20 1.88 25.39
C LYS A 936 10.04 2.94 26.06
N VAL A 937 11.23 3.24 25.54
CA VAL A 937 12.02 4.43 25.90
C VAL A 937 11.19 5.66 25.55
N ARG A 938 11.00 6.58 26.50
CA ARG A 938 9.80 7.37 26.49
C ARG A 938 9.92 8.84 26.80
N ASN A 939 8.98 9.57 26.21
CA ASN A 939 8.66 10.92 26.67
C ASN A 939 8.04 10.86 28.06
N ALA A 940 8.66 11.50 29.00
CA ALA A 940 8.48 11.40 30.46
C ALA A 940 7.05 11.60 31.04
N ALA A 941 6.04 11.82 30.23
CA ALA A 941 4.72 12.21 30.72
C ALA A 941 3.60 11.13 30.62
N GLY A 942 3.86 10.00 29.95
CA GLY A 942 2.73 9.07 29.62
C GLY A 942 2.88 7.64 30.06
N GLU A 943 3.96 7.27 30.72
CA GLU A 943 4.43 5.92 30.57
C GLU A 943 4.54 5.05 31.81
N ALA A 944 4.55 5.62 32.91
CA ALA A 944 4.38 4.92 34.18
C ALA A 944 3.07 5.33 34.85
N LEU A 945 2.11 5.87 34.10
CA LEU A 945 0.88 6.40 34.65
C LEU A 945 0.01 5.31 35.29
N ASP A 946 -0.09 4.14 34.66
CA ASP A 946 -0.80 3.00 35.18
C ASP A 946 -0.15 2.45 36.46
N THR A 947 1.14 2.24 36.43
CA THR A 947 1.95 1.81 37.57
C THR A 947 1.94 2.86 38.69
N ALA A 948 2.06 4.14 38.29
CA ALA A 948 2.00 5.27 39.21
C ALA A 948 0.64 5.36 39.94
N ILE A 949 -0.47 5.18 39.25
CA ILE A 949 -1.82 5.17 39.83
C ILE A 949 -1.96 3.97 40.79
N GLY A 950 -1.41 2.80 40.44
CA GLY A 950 -1.40 1.64 41.30
C GLY A 950 -0.60 1.87 42.59
N ALA A 951 0.57 2.50 42.53
CA ALA A 951 1.41 2.83 43.68
C ALA A 951 0.72 3.79 44.64
N VAL A 952 0.09 4.85 44.12
CA VAL A 952 -0.66 5.80 44.97
C VAL A 952 -1.89 5.18 45.60
N ALA A 953 -2.60 4.33 44.84
CA ALA A 953 -3.73 3.60 45.43
C ALA A 953 -3.27 2.71 46.60
N ALA A 954 -2.09 2.09 46.52
CA ALA A 954 -1.49 1.30 47.58
C ALA A 954 -1.09 2.16 48.78
N GLU A 955 -0.44 3.32 48.57
CA GLU A 955 -0.12 4.28 49.63
C GLU A 955 -1.38 4.81 50.31
N THR A 956 -2.45 5.10 49.57
CA THR A 956 -3.74 5.53 50.10
C THR A 956 -4.40 4.42 50.96
N ALA A 957 -4.09 3.15 50.63
CA ALA A 957 -4.52 2.01 51.45
C ALA A 957 -3.61 1.72 52.66
N GLY A 958 -2.59 2.55 52.90
CA GLY A 958 -1.67 2.42 54.04
C GLY A 958 -0.48 1.49 53.81
N VAL A 959 -0.20 1.14 52.55
CA VAL A 959 0.95 0.32 52.18
C VAL A 959 2.10 1.23 51.74
N ALA A 960 3.25 1.13 52.42
CA ALA A 960 4.44 1.92 52.05
C ALA A 960 5.06 1.33 50.78
N VAL A 961 5.05 2.10 49.70
CA VAL A 961 5.68 1.71 48.41
C VAL A 961 7.03 2.41 48.26
N THR A 962 8.11 1.65 48.30
CA THR A 962 9.48 2.21 48.26
C THR A 962 10.02 2.40 46.84
N GLY A 963 9.48 1.71 45.86
CA GLY A 963 9.94 1.79 44.48
C GLY A 963 8.96 1.23 43.48
N LEU A 964 9.16 1.59 42.21
CA LEU A 964 8.45 1.07 41.06
C LEU A 964 9.43 0.29 40.17
N THR A 965 9.16 -1.00 40.02
CA THR A 965 9.95 -1.86 39.15
C THR A 965 9.09 -2.31 37.97
N VAL A 966 9.58 -2.09 36.76
CA VAL A 966 8.94 -2.49 35.51
C VAL A 966 9.80 -3.56 34.84
N ILE A 967 9.22 -4.73 34.62
CA ILE A 967 9.91 -5.84 33.95
C ILE A 967 9.40 -5.97 32.53
N GLU A 968 10.31 -5.85 31.55
CA GLU A 968 10.00 -6.09 30.13
C GLU A 968 10.08 -7.58 29.81
N LEU A 969 8.99 -8.18 29.40
CA LEU A 969 8.93 -9.61 29.09
C LEU A 969 9.76 -10.01 27.86
N GLY A 970 9.85 -9.15 26.84
CA GLY A 970 10.56 -9.45 25.58
C GLY A 970 12.08 -9.53 25.75
N THR A 971 12.68 -8.63 26.52
CA THR A 971 14.14 -8.48 26.65
C THR A 971 14.70 -8.82 28.04
N GLY A 972 13.85 -8.99 29.04
CA GLY A 972 14.25 -9.19 30.44
C GLY A 972 14.83 -7.93 31.10
N ARG A 973 14.67 -6.76 30.51
CA ARG A 973 15.13 -5.52 31.10
C ARG A 973 14.29 -5.14 32.31
N VAL A 974 14.94 -4.74 33.38
CA VAL A 974 14.29 -4.22 34.57
C VAL A 974 14.53 -2.71 34.62
N GLY A 975 13.45 -1.94 34.63
CA GLY A 975 13.47 -0.48 34.80
C GLY A 975 12.97 -0.10 36.19
N HIS A 976 13.61 0.88 36.82
CA HIS A 976 13.16 1.43 38.10
C HIS A 976 12.73 2.88 37.88
N SER A 977 11.58 3.26 38.47
CA SER A 977 11.06 4.63 38.45
C SER A 977 10.95 5.19 39.85
N SER A 978 11.16 6.49 40.00
CA SER A 978 11.01 7.15 41.30
C SER A 978 9.55 7.48 41.62
N LEU A 979 9.23 7.50 42.92
CA LEU A 979 7.88 7.89 43.37
C LEU A 979 7.55 9.37 43.08
N ASP A 980 8.53 10.22 42.82
CA ASP A 980 8.28 11.63 42.47
C ASP A 980 7.64 11.82 41.11
N ASP A 981 7.90 10.89 40.16
CA ASP A 981 7.19 10.86 38.87
C ASP A 981 5.70 10.53 39.04
N VAL A 982 5.37 9.81 40.12
CA VAL A 982 4.01 9.42 40.47
C VAL A 982 3.13 10.61 40.86
N LYS A 983 3.66 11.54 41.68
CA LYS A 983 2.95 12.74 42.11
C LYS A 983 2.59 13.69 40.98
N ARG A 984 3.35 13.62 39.90
CA ARG A 984 3.06 14.35 38.65
C ARG A 984 1.88 13.74 37.88
N GLY A 985 1.80 12.42 37.85
CA GLY A 985 0.68 11.68 37.25
C GLY A 985 -0.65 11.98 37.91
N LEU A 986 -0.67 12.08 39.26
CA LEU A 986 -1.90 12.41 40.01
C LEU A 986 -2.45 13.80 39.73
N ARG A 987 -1.57 14.79 39.57
CA ARG A 987 -2.00 16.14 39.18
C ARG A 987 -2.68 16.15 37.84
N LEU A 988 -2.16 15.34 36.88
CA LEU A 988 -2.78 15.16 35.58
C LEU A 988 -4.13 14.43 35.67
N LEU A 989 -4.24 13.42 36.53
CA LEU A 989 -5.50 12.73 36.76
C LEU A 989 -6.55 13.66 37.41
N GLY A 990 -6.14 14.48 38.38
CA GLY A 990 -7.00 15.49 38.99
C GLY A 990 -7.54 16.47 37.93
N ALA A 991 -6.66 17.03 37.14
CA ALA A 991 -7.05 17.94 36.05
C ALA A 991 -7.94 17.25 34.99
N ALA A 992 -7.64 16.01 34.62
CA ALA A 992 -8.47 15.23 33.70
C ALA A 992 -9.86 14.93 34.29
N THR A 993 -9.95 14.65 35.58
CA THR A 993 -11.20 14.44 36.31
C THR A 993 -12.06 15.69 36.36
N ASP A 994 -11.46 16.84 36.66
CA ASP A 994 -12.18 18.12 36.70
C ASP A 994 -12.66 18.53 35.29
N ASN A 995 -11.85 18.28 34.28
CA ASN A 995 -12.24 18.49 32.89
C ASN A 995 -13.40 17.58 32.50
N ALA A 996 -13.36 16.30 32.85
CA ALA A 996 -14.45 15.37 32.60
C ALA A 996 -15.74 15.82 33.27
N ARG A 997 -15.68 16.24 34.52
CA ARG A 997 -16.84 16.78 35.27
C ARG A 997 -17.44 18.04 34.61
N ARG A 998 -16.59 18.85 33.98
CA ARG A 998 -17.02 20.03 33.23
C ARG A 998 -17.45 19.70 31.78
N GLY A 999 -17.43 18.44 31.38
CA GLY A 999 -17.75 18.00 30.04
C GLY A 999 -16.63 18.32 29.01
N HIS A 1000 -15.41 18.58 29.48
CA HIS A 1000 -14.27 18.91 28.61
C HIS A 1000 -13.51 17.62 28.25
N PHE A 1001 -13.63 17.17 26.99
CA PHE A 1001 -12.94 16.01 26.44
C PHE A 1001 -12.08 16.41 25.24
N PRO A 1002 -10.93 17.07 25.46
CA PRO A 1002 -10.11 17.58 24.37
C PRO A 1002 -9.65 16.47 23.42
N LEU A 1003 -9.69 16.75 22.12
CA LEU A 1003 -9.34 15.79 21.07
C LEU A 1003 -7.83 15.77 20.77
N ALA A 1004 -7.08 16.79 21.20
CA ALA A 1004 -5.66 16.92 20.95
C ALA A 1004 -4.81 16.81 22.22
N ARG A 1005 -3.76 15.98 22.19
CA ARG A 1005 -2.83 15.79 23.32
C ARG A 1005 -2.19 17.11 23.82
N SER A 1006 -1.86 18.02 22.91
CA SER A 1006 -1.32 19.35 23.26
C SER A 1006 -2.28 20.21 24.08
N THR A 1007 -3.57 19.99 23.94
CA THR A 1007 -4.62 20.66 24.71
C THR A 1007 -4.75 20.06 26.12
N ILE A 1008 -4.55 18.75 26.25
CA ILE A 1008 -4.54 18.05 27.55
C ILE A 1008 -3.41 18.57 28.44
N LEU A 1009 -2.19 18.69 27.88
CA LEU A 1009 -1.01 19.19 28.61
C LEU A 1009 -1.18 20.65 29.10
N ARG A 1010 -1.85 21.50 28.29
CA ARG A 1010 -2.17 22.88 28.72
C ARG A 1010 -3.21 22.96 29.83
N LEU A 1011 -4.18 22.07 29.83
CA LEU A 1011 -5.21 22.02 30.90
C LEU A 1011 -4.65 21.49 32.22
N GLY A 1012 -3.56 20.72 32.17
CA GLY A 1012 -2.88 20.20 33.36
C GLY A 1012 -1.91 21.20 34.05
N GLY A 1013 -1.77 22.41 33.55
CA GLY A 1013 -0.94 23.44 34.17
C GLY A 1013 0.56 23.35 33.89
N ASP A 1014 1.04 22.33 33.19
CA ASP A 1014 2.42 22.23 32.74
C ASP A 1014 2.59 23.02 31.42
N ARG A 1015 3.08 24.26 31.49
CA ARG A 1015 3.65 24.91 30.31
C ARG A 1015 4.92 24.14 29.92
N PRO A 1016 5.04 23.64 28.68
CA PRO A 1016 6.34 23.17 28.22
C PRO A 1016 7.29 24.37 28.32
N SER A 1017 8.45 24.18 28.97
CA SER A 1017 9.53 25.16 28.94
C SER A 1017 9.82 25.47 27.45
N GLU A 1018 9.88 26.76 27.08
CA GLU A 1018 10.09 27.23 25.71
C GLU A 1018 11.46 26.86 25.10
N ASN A 1019 12.27 26.06 25.81
CA ASN A 1019 13.59 25.62 25.39
C ASN A 1019 13.56 24.18 24.90
N GLY A 1020 13.09 23.94 23.65
CA GLY A 1020 13.15 22.61 23.05
C GLY A 1020 12.27 22.41 21.83
N ALA A 1021 11.90 23.45 21.11
CA ALA A 1021 11.24 23.33 19.83
C ALA A 1021 12.02 24.07 18.75
N SER A 1022 12.99 23.37 18.17
CA SER A 1022 13.52 23.68 16.83
C SER A 1022 13.02 22.60 15.84
#